data_0e88a2da1d0511e94e044ce4f05171b9
#
_entry.id   0e88a2da1d0511e94e044ce4f05171b9
#
_cell.length_a   1.000
_cell.length_b   1.000
_cell.length_c   1.000
_cell.angle_alpha   90.00
_cell.angle_beta   90.00
_cell.angle_gamma   90.00
#
_symmetry.space_group_name_H-M   'P 1'
#
loop_
_entity.id
_entity.type
_entity.pdbx_description
1 polymer ?
#
loop_
_entity_poly.entity_id
_entity_poly.type
_entity_poly.pdbx_seq_one_letter_code
_entity_poly.pdbx_strand_id
1 'polypeptide(L)'
;MRITELFTAQSIALDEVATDQAQIIDRLVELQATHGNITDREAYKKALYAREAEASTYVDNGITVPHARTACVTRPSLAAMRLAAPVQYNAEDDGKTDLLFAIAAPENGSLHIDMLARMMQMLMNDDFVEKLRAAKTPAEFLAAIDVQEDAQFGEESFTQQEIPQQGYRVLAVTACPNGIAHTYMAAEALTKAGDRLGLPTKVETNGSDGAKNVLTVEEIAACDGIIIAADKNVETTRFDGKPVIFARVDDGIHKPEELIKTIAHGEAPIFHAKGGAPAAHEASANDSVGHTLYKHLMNGVSHMLPFVVGGGIMIALAFLLDDYTIDPSNFGMNTPVAAFFKTVGNAAFSYMLPILSAYIAMSIADRPGLAVGFAGGVLAMNGTNFAGLAQGNTTGISGGFLAALLAGFVSGYLVEGLKRITEKLPASLNGIRPMLIYPLGGMLAIGAVMCGINPVMGVINTAMTDWLNAMGGTSKVLLGAIVAGMMAVDMGGPVNKASYAFGIAALASGNYGVMAAVMVGGMVPPIAIALSTTFCPKKWTEDERRNGIVNYVMGLCFVSEGAIPYAAADPLRVLPSCVIGAALSGALSMTFGCALRAPHGGIFVFPVVDHALLYFVALAIGSVVGAVILSLLKKDRTDA
;
A
#
# COMPACT_ATOMS: atom_id res chain seq x y z
N MET A 1 -4.40 -25.73 12.08
CA MET A 1 -5.69 -25.89 12.81
C MET A 1 -6.80 -25.88 11.77
N ARG A 2 -7.68 -26.88 11.78
CA ARG A 2 -8.85 -26.95 10.89
C ARG A 2 -10.03 -26.21 11.50
N ILE A 3 -10.97 -25.77 10.66
CA ILE A 3 -12.22 -25.16 11.15
C ILE A 3 -12.98 -26.11 12.08
N THR A 4 -12.98 -27.41 11.79
CA THR A 4 -13.63 -28.41 12.62
C THR A 4 -13.01 -28.57 14.01
N GLU A 5 -11.73 -28.24 14.21
CA GLU A 5 -11.09 -28.24 15.53
C GLU A 5 -11.62 -27.14 16.47
N LEU A 6 -12.30 -26.14 15.91
CA LEU A 6 -12.94 -25.06 16.65
C LEU A 6 -14.34 -25.41 17.13
N PHE A 7 -14.89 -26.55 16.69
CA PHE A 7 -16.15 -27.06 17.15
C PHE A 7 -15.96 -28.18 18.20
N THR A 8 -17.00 -28.42 18.98
CA THR A 8 -17.19 -29.65 19.71
C THR A 8 -18.50 -30.27 19.24
N ALA A 9 -18.67 -31.57 19.40
CA ALA A 9 -19.95 -32.23 19.07
C ALA A 9 -21.15 -31.61 19.83
N GLN A 10 -20.91 -31.01 20.99
CA GLN A 10 -21.90 -30.36 21.84
C GLN A 10 -22.18 -28.91 21.44
N SER A 11 -21.30 -28.27 20.61
CA SER A 11 -21.51 -26.93 20.10
C SER A 11 -22.31 -26.87 18.79
N ILE A 12 -22.82 -28.02 18.33
CA ILE A 12 -23.65 -28.13 17.13
C ILE A 12 -25.04 -28.61 17.52
N ALA A 13 -26.05 -27.82 17.19
CA ALA A 13 -27.44 -28.13 17.41
C ALA A 13 -28.22 -28.16 16.09
N LEU A 14 -28.91 -29.26 15.83
CA LEU A 14 -29.68 -29.46 14.60
C LEU A 14 -31.18 -29.54 14.93
N ASP A 15 -32.00 -28.93 14.03
CA ASP A 15 -33.45 -28.92 14.14
C ASP A 15 -33.97 -28.19 15.41
N GLU A 16 -33.27 -27.13 15.84
CA GLU A 16 -33.65 -26.29 16.98
C GLU A 16 -34.88 -25.43 16.65
N VAL A 17 -35.70 -25.21 17.67
CA VAL A 17 -36.90 -24.38 17.54
C VAL A 17 -36.66 -23.05 18.22
N ALA A 18 -36.69 -21.97 17.44
CA ALA A 18 -36.65 -20.59 17.94
C ALA A 18 -37.66 -19.75 17.18
N THR A 19 -38.16 -18.68 17.79
CA THR A 19 -39.16 -17.80 17.20
C THR A 19 -38.64 -16.37 16.94
N ASP A 20 -37.54 -16.01 17.58
CA ASP A 20 -36.97 -14.67 17.52
C ASP A 20 -35.43 -14.68 17.76
N GLN A 21 -34.82 -13.53 17.49
CA GLN A 21 -33.37 -13.31 17.66
C GLN A 21 -32.90 -13.59 19.09
N ALA A 22 -33.72 -13.26 20.09
CA ALA A 22 -33.30 -13.40 21.49
C ALA A 22 -33.12 -14.88 21.87
N GLN A 23 -34.06 -15.74 21.49
CA GLN A 23 -33.97 -17.19 21.71
C GLN A 23 -32.77 -17.78 20.94
N ILE A 24 -32.53 -17.31 19.73
CA ILE A 24 -31.40 -17.74 18.90
C ILE A 24 -30.07 -17.38 19.59
N ILE A 25 -29.89 -16.14 20.01
CA ILE A 25 -28.65 -15.68 20.69
C ILE A 25 -28.47 -16.42 22.02
N ASP A 26 -29.52 -16.61 22.81
CA ASP A 26 -29.45 -17.34 24.07
C ASP A 26 -28.95 -18.76 23.84
N ARG A 27 -29.51 -19.46 22.85
CA ARG A 27 -29.08 -20.79 22.50
C ARG A 27 -27.66 -20.88 21.97
N LEU A 28 -27.24 -19.93 21.13
CA LEU A 28 -25.86 -19.84 20.64
C LEU A 28 -24.86 -19.60 21.78
N VAL A 29 -25.19 -18.77 22.76
CA VAL A 29 -24.37 -18.55 23.96
C VAL A 29 -24.23 -19.84 24.78
N GLU A 30 -25.31 -20.63 24.94
CA GLU A 30 -25.25 -21.94 25.59
C GLU A 30 -24.33 -22.89 24.84
N LEU A 31 -24.49 -23.01 23.51
CA LEU A 31 -23.67 -23.86 22.67
C LEU A 31 -22.18 -23.48 22.73
N GLN A 32 -21.86 -22.19 22.66
CA GLN A 32 -20.50 -21.69 22.81
C GLN A 32 -19.92 -21.98 24.21
N ALA A 33 -20.74 -21.90 25.24
CA ALA A 33 -20.29 -22.18 26.62
C ALA A 33 -19.87 -23.65 26.83
N THR A 34 -20.28 -24.59 25.96
CA THR A 34 -19.86 -25.99 26.02
C THR A 34 -18.35 -26.17 25.82
N HIS A 35 -17.67 -25.22 25.17
CA HIS A 35 -16.23 -25.25 25.01
C HIS A 35 -15.43 -24.94 26.27
N GLY A 36 -16.08 -24.41 27.34
CA GLY A 36 -15.42 -24.04 28.59
C GLY A 36 -14.42 -22.86 28.45
N ASN A 37 -14.50 -22.10 27.37
CA ASN A 37 -13.63 -20.97 27.05
C ASN A 37 -14.27 -19.60 27.28
N ILE A 38 -15.54 -19.55 27.68
CA ILE A 38 -16.28 -18.33 28.03
C ILE A 38 -16.32 -18.21 29.55
N THR A 39 -15.69 -17.18 30.10
CA THR A 39 -15.59 -16.95 31.54
C THR A 39 -16.84 -16.23 32.09
N ASP A 40 -17.53 -15.46 31.25
CA ASP A 40 -18.75 -14.72 31.60
C ASP A 40 -19.74 -14.77 30.42
N ARG A 41 -20.85 -15.54 30.60
CA ARG A 41 -21.87 -15.73 29.56
C ARG A 41 -22.67 -14.47 29.29
N GLU A 42 -22.97 -13.69 30.32
CA GLU A 42 -23.75 -12.47 30.16
C GLU A 42 -22.92 -11.38 29.45
N ALA A 43 -21.61 -11.28 29.75
CA ALA A 43 -20.72 -10.39 29.04
C ALA A 43 -20.59 -10.80 27.56
N TYR A 44 -20.48 -12.10 27.24
CA TYR A 44 -20.43 -12.58 25.86
C TYR A 44 -21.75 -12.31 25.11
N LYS A 45 -22.91 -12.59 25.74
CA LYS A 45 -24.23 -12.27 25.20
C LYS A 45 -24.37 -10.79 24.87
N LYS A 46 -23.96 -9.92 25.79
CA LYS A 46 -23.97 -8.47 25.59
C LYS A 46 -23.08 -8.04 24.42
N ALA A 47 -21.92 -8.68 24.24
CA ALA A 47 -21.03 -8.39 23.13
C ALA A 47 -21.64 -8.80 21.78
N LEU A 48 -22.35 -9.94 21.70
CA LEU A 48 -23.09 -10.34 20.50
C LEU A 48 -24.17 -9.29 20.14
N TYR A 49 -24.99 -8.87 21.11
CA TYR A 49 -25.99 -7.84 20.85
C TYR A 49 -25.37 -6.51 20.44
N ALA A 50 -24.25 -6.12 21.04
CA ALA A 50 -23.53 -4.89 20.66
C ALA A 50 -23.05 -4.96 19.21
N ARG A 51 -22.55 -6.12 18.76
CA ARG A 51 -22.12 -6.34 17.38
C ARG A 51 -23.30 -6.34 16.40
N GLU A 52 -24.43 -6.97 16.76
CA GLU A 52 -25.64 -6.97 15.94
C GLU A 52 -26.25 -5.56 15.80
N ALA A 53 -26.10 -4.71 16.82
CA ALA A 53 -26.59 -3.32 16.78
C ALA A 53 -25.76 -2.42 15.84
N GLU A 54 -24.54 -2.79 15.48
CA GLU A 54 -23.72 -2.07 14.50
C GLU A 54 -24.20 -2.34 13.06
N ALA A 55 -24.46 -3.60 12.74
CA ALA A 55 -24.99 -4.06 11.47
C ALA A 55 -25.43 -5.53 11.63
N SER A 56 -26.49 -5.94 10.95
CA SER A 56 -26.92 -7.36 10.93
C SER A 56 -25.80 -8.28 10.47
N THR A 57 -25.67 -9.42 11.09
CA THR A 57 -24.75 -10.49 10.67
C THR A 57 -25.42 -11.51 9.74
N TYR A 58 -26.62 -11.24 9.23
CA TYR A 58 -27.22 -11.96 8.12
C TYR A 58 -26.38 -11.77 6.86
N VAL A 59 -26.08 -12.86 6.15
CA VAL A 59 -25.20 -12.83 4.98
C VAL A 59 -26.03 -12.91 3.71
N ASP A 60 -26.60 -14.08 3.44
CA ASP A 60 -27.50 -14.40 2.33
C ASP A 60 -27.95 -15.86 2.47
N ASN A 61 -28.89 -16.29 1.60
CA ASN A 61 -29.31 -17.69 1.46
C ASN A 61 -29.67 -18.38 2.79
N GLY A 62 -30.26 -17.63 3.73
CA GLY A 62 -30.69 -18.15 5.03
C GLY A 62 -29.58 -18.32 6.06
N ILE A 63 -28.40 -17.75 5.84
CA ILE A 63 -27.23 -17.90 6.69
C ILE A 63 -27.00 -16.64 7.52
N THR A 64 -26.74 -16.83 8.82
CA THR A 64 -26.36 -15.75 9.73
C THR A 64 -25.11 -16.15 10.52
N VAL A 65 -24.16 -15.22 10.69
CA VAL A 65 -22.88 -15.46 11.37
C VAL A 65 -22.67 -14.50 12.54
N PRO A 66 -23.39 -14.67 13.67
CA PRO A 66 -23.19 -13.86 14.86
C PRO A 66 -21.78 -14.04 15.40
N HIS A 67 -21.08 -12.96 15.68
CA HIS A 67 -19.72 -13.03 16.17
C HIS A 67 -19.41 -11.94 17.18
N ALA A 68 -18.59 -12.27 18.19
CA ALA A 68 -18.14 -11.30 19.17
C ALA A 68 -16.68 -11.53 19.53
N ARG A 69 -15.98 -10.39 19.72
CA ARG A 69 -14.62 -10.34 20.21
C ARG A 69 -14.61 -9.66 21.57
N THR A 70 -14.19 -10.40 22.60
CA THR A 70 -14.32 -9.91 23.98
C THR A 70 -13.33 -10.59 24.92
N ALA A 71 -12.91 -9.87 25.97
CA ALA A 71 -12.00 -10.34 27.00
C ALA A 71 -12.55 -11.56 27.81
N CYS A 72 -13.86 -11.78 27.81
CA CYS A 72 -14.46 -12.95 28.47
C CYS A 72 -14.28 -14.26 27.70
N VAL A 73 -13.73 -14.23 26.48
CA VAL A 73 -13.36 -15.42 25.70
C VAL A 73 -11.88 -15.67 25.83
N THR A 74 -11.49 -16.86 26.31
CA THR A 74 -10.08 -17.22 26.56
C THR A 74 -9.39 -17.85 25.35
N ARG A 75 -10.12 -18.50 24.46
CA ARG A 75 -9.63 -19.09 23.20
C ARG A 75 -10.74 -19.11 22.15
N PRO A 76 -10.40 -19.04 20.85
CA PRO A 76 -11.38 -19.05 19.77
C PRO A 76 -12.20 -20.33 19.76
N SER A 77 -13.49 -20.22 19.39
CA SER A 77 -14.38 -21.37 19.19
C SER A 77 -15.52 -21.03 18.23
N LEU A 78 -16.12 -22.08 17.68
CA LEU A 78 -17.30 -22.04 16.81
C LEU A 78 -18.45 -22.85 17.40
N ALA A 79 -19.65 -22.32 17.21
CA ALA A 79 -20.88 -23.08 17.40
C ALA A 79 -21.75 -22.99 16.15
N ALA A 80 -22.50 -24.04 15.84
CA ALA A 80 -23.43 -24.02 14.72
C ALA A 80 -24.84 -24.43 15.20
N MET A 81 -25.83 -23.80 14.57
CA MET A 81 -27.24 -24.12 14.84
C MET A 81 -28.01 -24.12 13.52
N ARG A 82 -28.79 -25.20 13.33
CA ARG A 82 -29.78 -25.28 12.25
C ARG A 82 -31.18 -25.22 12.88
N LEU A 83 -32.02 -24.30 12.36
CA LEU A 83 -33.38 -24.13 12.81
C LEU A 83 -34.33 -25.14 12.09
N ALA A 84 -35.32 -25.63 12.80
CA ALA A 84 -36.36 -26.47 12.24
C ALA A 84 -37.28 -25.74 11.25
N ALA A 85 -37.37 -24.41 11.38
CA ALA A 85 -38.09 -23.53 10.46
C ALA A 85 -37.33 -22.17 10.35
N PRO A 86 -37.29 -21.56 9.16
CA PRO A 86 -36.61 -20.27 8.98
C PRO A 86 -37.27 -19.14 9.79
N VAL A 87 -36.47 -18.35 10.51
CA VAL A 87 -36.88 -17.26 11.40
C VAL A 87 -36.34 -15.92 10.89
N GLN A 88 -37.15 -14.86 11.01
CA GLN A 88 -36.66 -13.50 10.80
C GLN A 88 -35.70 -13.13 11.93
N TYR A 89 -34.39 -13.11 11.62
CA TYR A 89 -33.35 -12.88 12.62
C TYR A 89 -33.27 -11.41 13.03
N ASN A 90 -33.22 -10.50 12.02
CA ASN A 90 -33.33 -9.06 12.23
C ASN A 90 -34.47 -8.51 11.35
N ALA A 91 -35.16 -7.49 11.82
CA ALA A 91 -36.30 -6.89 11.08
C ALA A 91 -35.87 -6.24 9.75
N GLU A 92 -34.60 -5.84 9.64
CA GLU A 92 -34.01 -5.18 8.46
C GLU A 92 -33.44 -6.19 7.45
N ASP A 93 -33.38 -7.48 7.76
CA ASP A 93 -32.82 -8.50 6.86
C ASP A 93 -33.78 -8.79 5.70
N ASP A 94 -33.23 -8.92 4.48
CA ASP A 94 -33.98 -9.22 3.26
C ASP A 94 -34.49 -10.69 3.21
N GLY A 95 -34.06 -11.54 4.16
CA GLY A 95 -34.39 -12.96 4.21
C GLY A 95 -34.55 -13.51 5.61
N LYS A 96 -35.02 -14.78 5.68
CA LYS A 96 -35.13 -15.54 6.94
C LYS A 96 -33.95 -16.45 7.12
N THR A 97 -33.51 -16.62 8.36
CA THR A 97 -32.35 -17.43 8.75
C THR A 97 -32.80 -18.85 9.14
N ASP A 98 -32.10 -19.86 8.65
CA ASP A 98 -32.25 -21.28 9.05
C ASP A 98 -30.91 -21.90 9.47
N LEU A 99 -29.76 -21.31 9.11
CA LEU A 99 -28.44 -21.82 9.43
C LEU A 99 -27.57 -20.73 10.07
N LEU A 100 -27.03 -21.01 11.26
CA LEU A 100 -26.26 -20.04 12.02
C LEU A 100 -24.90 -20.60 12.42
N PHE A 101 -23.88 -19.73 12.36
CA PHE A 101 -22.52 -20.00 12.83
C PHE A 101 -22.08 -18.90 13.80
N ALA A 102 -22.00 -19.22 15.08
CA ALA A 102 -21.53 -18.27 16.08
C ALA A 102 -20.01 -18.36 16.24
N ILE A 103 -19.32 -17.22 16.23
CA ILE A 103 -17.87 -17.12 16.42
C ILE A 103 -17.58 -16.39 17.74
N ALA A 104 -16.87 -17.08 18.64
CA ALA A 104 -16.33 -16.48 19.85
C ALA A 104 -14.82 -16.29 19.73
N ALA A 105 -14.32 -15.07 19.95
CA ALA A 105 -12.90 -14.77 19.84
C ALA A 105 -12.39 -13.92 21.00
N PRO A 106 -11.13 -14.15 21.48
CA PRO A 106 -10.46 -13.29 22.43
C PRO A 106 -10.24 -11.87 21.87
N GLU A 107 -10.07 -10.91 22.75
CA GLU A 107 -9.82 -9.52 22.37
C GLU A 107 -8.51 -9.32 21.61
N ASN A 108 -7.51 -10.13 21.90
CA ASN A 108 -6.18 -10.11 21.30
C ASN A 108 -6.03 -11.20 20.23
N GLY A 109 -5.66 -10.82 18.99
CA GLY A 109 -5.38 -11.71 17.88
C GLY A 109 -6.23 -11.45 16.63
N SER A 110 -5.72 -11.83 15.46
CA SER A 110 -6.40 -11.71 14.15
C SER A 110 -7.15 -12.98 13.74
N LEU A 111 -6.99 -14.06 14.47
CA LEU A 111 -7.50 -15.40 14.12
C LEU A 111 -9.02 -15.42 13.83
N HIS A 112 -9.80 -14.55 14.52
CA HIS A 112 -11.24 -14.45 14.29
C HIS A 112 -11.59 -13.91 12.89
N ILE A 113 -10.76 -13.04 12.32
CA ILE A 113 -10.95 -12.48 10.97
C ILE A 113 -10.66 -13.60 9.95
N ASP A 114 -9.59 -14.35 10.16
CA ASP A 114 -9.20 -15.44 9.26
C ASP A 114 -10.23 -16.58 9.31
N MET A 115 -10.75 -16.91 10.50
CA MET A 115 -11.83 -17.87 10.68
C MET A 115 -13.12 -17.43 9.98
N LEU A 116 -13.51 -16.17 10.19
CA LEU A 116 -14.68 -15.58 9.54
C LEU A 116 -14.52 -15.60 8.03
N ALA A 117 -13.38 -15.15 7.51
CA ALA A 117 -13.10 -15.09 6.08
C ALA A 117 -13.15 -16.49 5.44
N ARG A 118 -12.52 -17.50 6.05
CA ARG A 118 -12.52 -18.87 5.55
C ARG A 118 -13.92 -19.51 5.60
N MET A 119 -14.64 -19.33 6.72
CA MET A 119 -16.02 -19.78 6.82
C MET A 119 -16.91 -19.13 5.77
N MET A 120 -16.80 -17.82 5.58
CA MET A 120 -17.57 -17.09 4.57
C MET A 120 -17.29 -17.60 3.15
N GLN A 121 -16.01 -17.84 2.81
CA GLN A 121 -15.65 -18.41 1.50
C GLN A 121 -16.26 -19.80 1.27
N MET A 122 -16.29 -20.65 2.30
CA MET A 122 -16.92 -21.96 2.20
C MET A 122 -18.44 -21.84 2.04
N LEU A 123 -19.09 -20.93 2.79
CA LEU A 123 -20.53 -20.71 2.76
C LEU A 123 -21.05 -20.06 1.46
N MET A 124 -20.16 -19.55 0.61
CA MET A 124 -20.49 -19.11 -0.76
C MET A 124 -20.74 -20.28 -1.73
N ASN A 125 -20.51 -21.52 -1.32
CA ASN A 125 -20.76 -22.71 -2.14
C ASN A 125 -22.13 -23.29 -1.79
N ASP A 126 -23.10 -23.15 -2.68
CA ASP A 126 -24.48 -23.59 -2.47
C ASP A 126 -24.58 -25.10 -2.24
N ASP A 127 -23.80 -25.93 -2.95
CA ASP A 127 -23.77 -27.40 -2.76
C ASP A 127 -23.27 -27.78 -1.37
N PHE A 128 -22.35 -27.01 -0.81
CA PHE A 128 -21.86 -27.20 0.56
C PHE A 128 -22.92 -26.82 1.59
N VAL A 129 -23.58 -25.69 1.41
CA VAL A 129 -24.67 -25.24 2.29
C VAL A 129 -25.83 -26.26 2.31
N GLU A 130 -26.18 -26.80 1.15
CA GLU A 130 -27.19 -27.86 1.03
C GLU A 130 -26.79 -29.12 1.81
N LYS A 131 -25.51 -29.53 1.78
CA LYS A 131 -25.01 -30.66 2.58
C LYS A 131 -25.10 -30.40 4.08
N LEU A 132 -24.80 -29.16 4.52
CA LEU A 132 -24.95 -28.76 5.93
C LEU A 132 -26.43 -28.82 6.37
N ARG A 133 -27.36 -28.40 5.50
CA ARG A 133 -28.81 -28.49 5.75
C ARG A 133 -29.31 -29.93 5.78
N ALA A 134 -28.71 -30.80 4.99
CA ALA A 134 -29.10 -32.21 4.91
C ALA A 134 -28.52 -33.10 6.04
N ALA A 135 -27.50 -32.63 6.76
CA ALA A 135 -26.83 -33.38 7.81
C ALA A 135 -27.80 -33.73 8.95
N LYS A 136 -27.82 -35.00 9.35
CA LYS A 136 -28.72 -35.52 10.40
C LYS A 136 -28.05 -35.59 11.76
N THR A 137 -26.74 -35.57 11.80
CA THR A 137 -25.94 -35.65 13.02
C THR A 137 -24.83 -34.60 13.04
N PRO A 138 -24.37 -34.16 14.23
CA PRO A 138 -23.22 -33.30 14.33
C PRO A 138 -21.95 -33.85 13.65
N ALA A 139 -21.79 -35.18 13.63
CA ALA A 139 -20.66 -35.82 12.95
C ALA A 139 -20.73 -35.68 11.42
N GLU A 140 -21.92 -35.85 10.82
CA GLU A 140 -22.12 -35.59 9.39
C GLU A 140 -21.91 -34.11 9.02
N PHE A 141 -22.35 -33.22 9.91
CA PHE A 141 -22.17 -31.78 9.73
C PHE A 141 -20.67 -31.39 9.71
N LEU A 142 -19.89 -31.90 10.67
CA LEU A 142 -18.43 -31.69 10.72
C LEU A 142 -17.72 -32.34 9.53
N ALA A 143 -18.10 -33.56 9.13
CA ALA A 143 -17.53 -34.23 7.96
C ALA A 143 -17.76 -33.42 6.66
N ALA A 144 -18.91 -32.76 6.51
CA ALA A 144 -19.17 -31.89 5.37
C ALA A 144 -18.25 -30.65 5.37
N ILE A 145 -17.95 -30.10 6.55
CA ILE A 145 -17.00 -28.98 6.70
C ILE A 145 -15.60 -29.44 6.33
N ASP A 146 -15.13 -30.59 6.84
CA ASP A 146 -13.79 -31.12 6.53
C ASP A 146 -13.60 -31.35 5.03
N VAL A 147 -14.58 -31.96 4.37
CA VAL A 147 -14.52 -32.21 2.92
C VAL A 147 -14.48 -30.92 2.12
N GLN A 148 -15.24 -29.92 2.50
CA GLN A 148 -15.25 -28.63 1.83
C GLN A 148 -13.95 -27.86 2.08
N GLU A 149 -13.43 -27.91 3.31
CA GLU A 149 -12.16 -27.27 3.67
C GLU A 149 -11.00 -27.89 2.89
N ASP A 150 -10.92 -29.22 2.80
CA ASP A 150 -9.92 -29.93 2.01
C ASP A 150 -10.02 -29.63 0.51
N ALA A 151 -11.23 -29.54 -0.02
CA ALA A 151 -11.46 -29.26 -1.44
C ALA A 151 -11.07 -27.81 -1.82
N GLN A 152 -11.26 -26.86 -0.92
CA GLN A 152 -11.09 -25.43 -1.22
C GLN A 152 -9.73 -24.89 -0.79
N PHE A 153 -9.14 -25.43 0.29
CA PHE A 153 -7.91 -24.90 0.90
C PHE A 153 -6.78 -25.95 0.99
N GLY A 154 -7.03 -27.21 0.64
CA GLY A 154 -6.05 -28.28 0.70
C GLY A 154 -5.52 -28.53 2.12
N GLU A 155 -4.23 -28.90 2.23
CA GLU A 155 -3.56 -29.08 3.52
C GLU A 155 -3.14 -27.73 4.18
N GLU A 156 -3.56 -26.59 3.69
CA GLU A 156 -3.35 -25.31 4.34
C GLU A 156 -4.15 -25.23 5.65
N SER A 157 -3.59 -25.83 6.70
CA SER A 157 -4.07 -25.59 8.06
C SER A 157 -3.90 -24.10 8.40
N PHE A 158 -4.83 -23.52 9.18
CA PHE A 158 -4.57 -22.25 9.85
C PHE A 158 -3.28 -22.42 10.63
N THR A 159 -2.22 -21.78 10.21
CA THR A 159 -1.06 -21.64 11.06
C THR A 159 -1.50 -20.67 12.15
N GLN A 160 -1.95 -21.21 13.31
CA GLN A 160 -1.68 -20.49 14.53
C GLN A 160 -0.20 -20.18 14.45
N GLN A 161 0.17 -18.91 14.41
CA GLN A 161 1.40 -18.54 15.06
C GLN A 161 1.16 -18.94 16.52
N GLU A 162 1.50 -20.20 16.86
CA GLU A 162 1.66 -20.60 18.24
C GLU A 162 2.61 -19.56 18.79
N ILE A 163 2.14 -18.78 19.77
CA ILE A 163 3.07 -18.04 20.63
C ILE A 163 3.94 -19.14 21.19
N PRO A 164 5.20 -19.27 20.74
CA PRO A 164 6.05 -20.34 21.22
C PRO A 164 6.02 -20.27 22.74
N GLN A 165 5.97 -21.42 23.44
CA GLN A 165 6.00 -21.44 24.90
C GLN A 165 7.20 -20.69 25.48
N GLN A 166 8.17 -20.28 24.65
CA GLN A 166 9.36 -19.47 24.97
C GLN A 166 9.30 -18.03 24.42
N GLY A 167 8.21 -17.57 23.79
CA GLY A 167 8.12 -16.25 23.15
C GLY A 167 8.84 -16.16 21.79
N TYR A 168 8.67 -15.04 21.08
CA TYR A 168 9.41 -14.78 19.84
C TYR A 168 10.86 -14.41 20.16
N ARG A 169 11.81 -15.11 19.52
CA ARG A 169 13.25 -14.85 19.72
C ARG A 169 13.72 -13.68 18.87
N VAL A 170 13.22 -13.54 17.67
CA VAL A 170 13.55 -12.45 16.75
C VAL A 170 12.30 -11.64 16.44
N LEU A 171 12.41 -10.33 16.51
CA LEU A 171 11.36 -9.43 16.05
C LEU A 171 11.83 -8.71 14.80
N ALA A 172 10.88 -8.32 13.93
CA ALA A 172 11.22 -7.51 12.78
C ALA A 172 10.15 -6.44 12.50
N VAL A 173 10.59 -5.37 11.86
CA VAL A 173 9.70 -4.33 11.31
C VAL A 173 10.02 -4.16 9.83
N THR A 174 9.02 -4.29 8.98
CA THR A 174 9.19 -4.10 7.54
C THR A 174 8.40 -2.89 7.05
N ALA A 175 9.03 -2.08 6.20
CA ALA A 175 8.38 -0.89 5.63
C ALA A 175 9.03 -0.50 4.30
N CYS A 176 8.23 -0.31 3.26
CA CYS A 176 8.69 0.30 2.02
C CYS A 176 7.98 1.64 1.76
N PRO A 177 8.50 2.50 0.88
CA PRO A 177 7.89 3.80 0.60
C PRO A 177 6.42 3.73 0.18
N ASN A 178 6.05 2.75 -0.63
CA ASN A 178 4.66 2.55 -1.08
C ASN A 178 3.80 1.76 -0.08
N GLY A 179 4.42 1.05 0.87
CA GLY A 179 3.72 0.25 1.87
C GLY A 179 2.96 -0.95 1.31
N ILE A 180 3.31 -1.45 0.09
CA ILE A 180 2.59 -2.53 -0.59
C ILE A 180 3.50 -3.76 -0.72
N ALA A 181 3.87 -4.19 -1.93
CA ALA A 181 4.47 -5.48 -2.20
C ALA A 181 5.73 -5.79 -1.37
N HIS A 182 6.76 -4.94 -1.43
CA HIS A 182 8.05 -5.22 -0.77
C HIS A 182 7.95 -5.33 0.76
N THR A 183 7.04 -4.57 1.39
CA THR A 183 6.79 -4.67 2.84
C THR A 183 6.33 -6.07 3.23
N TYR A 184 5.37 -6.62 2.48
CA TYR A 184 4.80 -7.93 2.78
C TYR A 184 5.73 -9.08 2.34
N MET A 185 6.44 -8.94 1.22
CA MET A 185 7.43 -9.93 0.77
C MET A 185 8.58 -10.08 1.78
N ALA A 186 9.11 -8.96 2.31
CA ALA A 186 10.13 -9.01 3.34
C ALA A 186 9.62 -9.64 4.63
N ALA A 187 8.38 -9.33 5.03
CA ALA A 187 7.77 -9.94 6.22
C ALA A 187 7.62 -11.46 6.05
N GLU A 188 7.12 -11.91 4.91
CA GLU A 188 6.96 -13.33 4.61
C GLU A 188 8.32 -14.05 4.57
N ALA A 189 9.32 -13.45 3.90
CA ALA A 189 10.66 -14.03 3.81
C ALA A 189 11.34 -14.17 5.18
N LEU A 190 11.25 -13.14 6.04
CA LEU A 190 11.79 -13.17 7.41
C LEU A 190 11.05 -14.21 8.28
N THR A 191 9.73 -14.28 8.20
CA THR A 191 8.94 -15.28 8.95
C THR A 191 9.34 -16.70 8.53
N LYS A 192 9.32 -17.01 7.23
CA LYS A 192 9.71 -18.34 6.69
C LYS A 192 11.17 -18.70 7.02
N ALA A 193 12.07 -17.74 7.03
CA ALA A 193 13.47 -17.98 7.40
C ALA A 193 13.60 -18.27 8.90
N GLY A 194 12.85 -17.56 9.76
CA GLY A 194 12.77 -17.84 11.18
C GLY A 194 12.29 -19.25 11.48
N ASP A 195 11.22 -19.68 10.82
CA ASP A 195 10.67 -21.02 10.96
C ASP A 195 11.67 -22.10 10.54
N ARG A 196 12.36 -21.92 9.40
CA ARG A 196 13.40 -22.84 8.92
C ARG A 196 14.60 -22.95 9.86
N LEU A 197 14.95 -21.86 10.55
CA LEU A 197 16.06 -21.82 11.50
C LEU A 197 15.66 -22.25 12.92
N GLY A 198 14.39 -22.55 13.17
CA GLY A 198 13.87 -22.86 14.52
C GLY A 198 13.94 -21.66 15.47
N LEU A 199 13.92 -20.44 14.92
CA LEU A 199 13.97 -19.17 15.65
C LEU A 199 12.64 -18.43 15.43
N PRO A 200 11.65 -18.58 16.32
CA PRO A 200 10.34 -17.96 16.17
C PRO A 200 10.47 -16.45 15.93
N THR A 201 9.98 -16.00 14.77
CA THR A 201 10.14 -14.62 14.31
C THR A 201 8.77 -13.97 14.11
N LYS A 202 8.53 -12.81 14.76
CA LYS A 202 7.33 -12.00 14.52
C LYS A 202 7.70 -10.76 13.73
N VAL A 203 6.91 -10.46 12.68
CA VAL A 203 7.17 -9.32 11.81
C VAL A 203 6.01 -8.35 11.83
N GLU A 204 6.28 -7.13 12.27
CA GLU A 204 5.39 -5.98 12.12
C GLU A 204 5.53 -5.41 10.71
N THR A 205 4.41 -5.21 10.03
CA THR A 205 4.38 -4.60 8.69
C THR A 205 3.80 -3.20 8.74
N ASN A 206 4.57 -2.20 8.28
CA ASN A 206 4.12 -0.82 8.14
C ASN A 206 3.74 -0.54 6.67
N GLY A 207 2.60 -1.10 6.27
CA GLY A 207 2.05 -1.00 4.92
C GLY A 207 1.28 0.30 4.65
N SER A 208 0.66 0.39 3.46
CA SER A 208 -0.24 1.48 3.05
C SER A 208 -1.51 1.53 3.91
N ASP A 209 -1.95 0.36 4.40
CA ASP A 209 -3.15 0.20 5.24
C ASP A 209 -2.87 0.40 6.74
N GLY A 210 -1.68 0.92 7.08
CA GLY A 210 -1.23 1.10 8.45
C GLY A 210 -0.36 -0.05 8.97
N ALA A 211 -0.05 0.00 10.29
CA ALA A 211 0.75 -1.01 10.94
C ALA A 211 -0.09 -2.25 11.27
N LYS A 212 0.40 -3.43 10.89
CA LYS A 212 -0.20 -4.74 11.24
C LYS A 212 0.81 -5.56 12.04
N ASN A 213 0.32 -6.49 12.86
CA ASN A 213 1.12 -7.33 13.76
C ASN A 213 2.06 -6.52 14.66
N VAL A 214 1.57 -5.41 15.22
CA VAL A 214 2.35 -4.49 16.04
C VAL A 214 3.05 -5.24 17.17
N LEU A 215 4.33 -4.92 17.37
CA LEU A 215 5.15 -5.51 18.41
C LEU A 215 4.77 -4.94 19.77
N THR A 216 4.50 -5.81 20.75
CA THR A 216 4.15 -5.38 22.11
C THR A 216 5.40 -5.10 22.94
N VAL A 217 5.21 -4.37 24.05
CA VAL A 217 6.31 -4.04 24.98
C VAL A 217 6.91 -5.32 25.60
N GLU A 218 6.06 -6.30 25.91
CA GLU A 218 6.47 -7.60 26.47
C GLU A 218 7.28 -8.42 25.45
N GLU A 219 6.87 -8.44 24.19
CA GLU A 219 7.60 -9.12 23.10
C GLU A 219 8.97 -8.46 22.87
N ILE A 220 9.00 -7.12 22.84
CA ILE A 220 10.24 -6.35 22.71
C ILE A 220 11.17 -6.62 23.91
N ALA A 221 10.63 -6.71 25.12
CA ALA A 221 11.42 -7.01 26.31
C ALA A 221 12.03 -8.43 26.29
N ALA A 222 11.29 -9.41 25.74
CA ALA A 222 11.66 -10.82 25.75
C ALA A 222 12.55 -11.27 24.58
N CYS A 223 12.60 -10.53 23.47
CA CYS A 223 13.32 -10.93 22.26
C CYS A 223 14.85 -10.83 22.41
N ASP A 224 15.56 -11.63 21.62
CA ASP A 224 17.03 -11.60 21.50
C ASP A 224 17.50 -10.37 20.69
N GLY A 225 16.71 -9.90 19.74
CA GLY A 225 16.99 -8.70 18.97
C GLY A 225 15.95 -8.41 17.88
N ILE A 226 16.14 -7.29 17.19
CA ILE A 226 15.17 -6.70 16.29
C ILE A 226 15.80 -6.40 14.94
N ILE A 227 15.12 -6.76 13.85
CA ILE A 227 15.51 -6.44 12.48
C ILE A 227 14.58 -5.34 11.95
N ILE A 228 15.14 -4.21 11.53
CA ILE A 228 14.39 -3.13 10.87
C ILE A 228 14.75 -3.16 9.40
N ALA A 229 13.94 -3.88 8.61
CA ALA A 229 14.07 -3.97 7.16
C ALA A 229 13.16 -2.92 6.49
N ALA A 230 13.66 -1.68 6.39
CA ALA A 230 12.82 -0.56 6.01
C ALA A 230 13.54 0.47 5.13
N ASP A 231 12.86 0.93 4.06
CA ASP A 231 13.31 2.02 3.17
C ASP A 231 12.56 3.33 3.44
N LYS A 232 11.73 3.40 4.48
CA LYS A 232 11.13 4.61 5.04
C LYS A 232 11.36 4.67 6.55
N ASN A 233 11.19 5.86 7.14
CA ASN A 233 11.32 6.01 8.58
C ASN A 233 10.22 5.23 9.32
N VAL A 234 10.64 4.44 10.31
CA VAL A 234 9.77 3.73 11.25
C VAL A 234 10.08 4.17 12.66
N GLU A 235 9.12 4.08 13.58
CA GLU A 235 9.34 4.44 14.96
C GLU A 235 10.24 3.42 15.65
N THR A 236 11.41 3.87 16.11
CA THR A 236 12.43 3.01 16.70
C THR A 236 12.68 3.28 18.19
N THR A 237 12.13 4.37 18.74
CA THR A 237 12.33 4.75 20.16
C THR A 237 11.94 3.65 21.14
N ARG A 238 10.96 2.82 20.80
CA ARG A 238 10.49 1.68 21.58
C ARG A 238 11.51 0.52 21.65
N PHE A 239 12.59 0.58 20.88
CA PHE A 239 13.65 -0.45 20.82
C PHE A 239 14.93 -0.04 21.57
N ASP A 240 14.88 1.05 22.34
CA ASP A 240 16.03 1.53 23.10
C ASP A 240 16.60 0.44 24.03
N GLY A 241 17.92 0.29 24.00
CA GLY A 241 18.64 -0.72 24.79
C GLY A 241 18.58 -2.15 24.22
N LYS A 242 17.97 -2.38 23.06
CA LYS A 242 17.93 -3.70 22.41
C LYS A 242 18.95 -3.85 21.29
N PRO A 243 19.40 -5.10 20.99
CA PRO A 243 20.17 -5.37 19.79
C PRO A 243 19.30 -5.12 18.55
N VAL A 244 19.73 -4.22 17.64
CA VAL A 244 18.95 -3.86 16.45
C VAL A 244 19.84 -3.87 15.21
N ILE A 245 19.35 -4.52 14.15
CA ILE A 245 19.94 -4.45 12.81
C ILE A 245 19.08 -3.56 11.93
N PHE A 246 19.67 -2.54 11.34
CA PHE A 246 19.05 -1.75 10.30
C PHE A 246 19.45 -2.32 8.93
N ALA A 247 18.47 -2.71 8.14
CA ALA A 247 18.64 -3.27 6.81
C ALA A 247 17.67 -2.61 5.82
N ARG A 248 17.95 -2.76 4.53
CA ARG A 248 17.01 -2.38 3.48
C ARG A 248 15.87 -3.41 3.42
N VAL A 249 14.71 -2.99 2.93
CA VAL A 249 13.60 -3.93 2.72
C VAL A 249 14.00 -5.05 1.75
N ASP A 250 14.84 -4.73 0.76
CA ASP A 250 15.42 -5.68 -0.19
C ASP A 250 16.30 -6.75 0.46
N ASP A 251 17.12 -6.39 1.44
CA ASP A 251 17.91 -7.35 2.21
C ASP A 251 17.00 -8.26 3.06
N GLY A 252 15.88 -7.72 3.57
CA GLY A 252 14.84 -8.52 4.24
C GLY A 252 14.20 -9.57 3.34
N ILE A 253 14.13 -9.32 2.03
CA ILE A 253 13.61 -10.26 1.03
C ILE A 253 14.68 -11.30 0.64
N HIS A 254 15.90 -10.84 0.31
CA HIS A 254 16.92 -11.70 -0.32
C HIS A 254 17.92 -12.31 0.65
N LYS A 255 18.08 -11.76 1.88
CA LYS A 255 19.03 -12.21 2.89
C LYS A 255 18.42 -12.44 4.28
N PRO A 256 17.17 -12.94 4.38
CA PRO A 256 16.48 -13.03 5.66
C PRO A 256 17.20 -13.96 6.65
N GLU A 257 17.80 -15.06 6.18
CA GLU A 257 18.52 -15.99 7.06
C GLU A 257 19.80 -15.39 7.64
N GLU A 258 20.53 -14.57 6.87
CA GLU A 258 21.72 -13.88 7.32
C GLU A 258 21.37 -12.89 8.46
N LEU A 259 20.33 -12.09 8.27
CA LEU A 259 19.85 -11.13 9.26
C LEU A 259 19.42 -11.82 10.57
N ILE A 260 18.67 -12.92 10.48
CA ILE A 260 18.22 -13.67 11.65
C ILE A 260 19.40 -14.33 12.37
N LYS A 261 20.36 -14.90 11.65
CA LYS A 261 21.57 -15.50 12.23
C LYS A 261 22.43 -14.47 12.96
N THR A 262 22.58 -13.26 12.43
CA THR A 262 23.31 -12.17 13.08
C THR A 262 22.68 -11.79 14.43
N ILE A 263 21.34 -11.77 14.53
CA ILE A 263 20.65 -11.59 15.82
C ILE A 263 20.93 -12.78 16.76
N ALA A 264 20.77 -14.01 16.25
CA ALA A 264 20.92 -15.22 17.07
C ALA A 264 22.33 -15.41 17.61
N HIS A 265 23.35 -14.94 16.90
CA HIS A 265 24.76 -14.99 17.35
C HIS A 265 25.14 -13.83 18.28
N GLY A 266 24.22 -12.88 18.53
CA GLY A 266 24.50 -11.71 19.40
C GLY A 266 25.44 -10.68 18.76
N GLU A 267 25.55 -10.67 17.42
CA GLU A 267 26.43 -9.76 16.67
C GLU A 267 25.77 -8.42 16.35
N ALA A 268 24.47 -8.27 16.66
CA ALA A 268 23.74 -7.04 16.44
C ALA A 268 24.14 -5.95 17.46
N PRO A 269 24.37 -4.69 17.01
CA PRO A 269 24.70 -3.59 17.90
C PRO A 269 23.52 -3.23 18.81
N ILE A 270 23.81 -2.81 20.06
CA ILE A 270 22.78 -2.30 20.95
C ILE A 270 22.37 -0.91 20.48
N PHE A 271 21.09 -0.75 20.23
CA PHE A 271 20.52 0.53 19.79
C PHE A 271 20.21 1.42 20.99
N HIS A 272 20.63 2.68 20.95
CA HIS A 272 20.28 3.70 21.92
C HIS A 272 19.56 4.86 21.26
N ALA A 273 18.29 5.06 21.61
CA ALA A 273 17.51 6.21 21.15
C ALA A 273 18.06 7.51 21.76
N LYS A 274 18.60 8.39 20.95
CA LYS A 274 18.98 9.75 21.41
C LYS A 274 17.70 10.52 21.74
N GLY A 275 17.57 10.91 23.01
CA GLY A 275 16.35 11.37 23.65
C GLY A 275 15.47 12.30 22.81
N GLY A 276 14.20 11.95 22.65
CA GLY A 276 13.09 12.85 22.38
C GLY A 276 12.68 13.08 20.93
N ALA A 277 13.30 12.45 19.93
CA ALA A 277 12.84 12.44 18.55
C ALA A 277 12.81 10.99 18.03
N PRO A 278 11.84 10.59 17.16
CA PRO A 278 12.01 9.34 16.42
C PRO A 278 13.36 9.42 15.71
N ALA A 279 14.24 8.44 15.99
CA ALA A 279 15.57 8.45 15.42
C ALA A 279 15.45 8.50 13.91
N ALA A 280 15.81 9.64 13.32
CA ALA A 280 16.26 9.65 11.95
C ALA A 280 17.32 8.56 11.86
N HIS A 281 17.17 7.58 10.96
CA HIS A 281 18.14 6.53 10.78
C HIS A 281 19.54 7.13 10.89
N GLU A 282 20.29 6.75 11.93
CA GLU A 282 21.73 6.84 11.79
C GLU A 282 22.04 5.97 10.58
N ALA A 283 22.43 6.62 9.49
CA ALA A 283 22.94 5.94 8.32
C ALA A 283 23.85 4.83 8.85
N SER A 284 23.55 3.59 8.52
CA SER A 284 24.53 2.52 8.73
C SER A 284 25.83 3.09 8.16
N ALA A 285 26.94 2.91 8.85
CA ALA A 285 28.24 3.54 8.54
C ALA A 285 28.71 3.33 7.08
N ASN A 286 27.90 2.65 6.26
CA ASN A 286 28.06 2.33 4.84
C ASN A 286 27.02 2.97 3.89
N ASP A 287 26.03 3.75 4.38
CA ASP A 287 25.09 4.40 3.46
C ASP A 287 25.80 5.55 2.72
N SER A 288 25.90 5.42 1.40
CA SER A 288 26.45 6.52 0.59
C SER A 288 25.54 7.75 0.68
N VAL A 289 26.11 8.95 0.60
CA VAL A 289 25.37 10.22 0.59
C VAL A 289 24.22 10.20 -0.42
N GLY A 290 24.44 9.57 -1.59
CA GLY A 290 23.42 9.41 -2.62
C GLY A 290 22.23 8.56 -2.14
N HIS A 291 22.45 7.53 -1.36
CA HIS A 291 21.38 6.67 -0.82
C HIS A 291 20.53 7.42 0.22
N THR A 292 21.15 8.22 1.08
CA THR A 292 20.46 9.06 2.06
C THR A 292 19.57 10.11 1.36
N LEU A 293 20.10 10.79 0.36
CA LEU A 293 19.32 11.75 -0.45
C LEU A 293 18.14 11.06 -1.15
N TYR A 294 18.37 9.86 -1.70
CA TYR A 294 17.32 9.05 -2.32
C TYR A 294 16.20 8.69 -1.32
N LYS A 295 16.54 8.26 -0.10
CA LYS A 295 15.55 7.97 0.96
C LYS A 295 14.65 9.17 1.25
N HIS A 296 15.23 10.34 1.45
CA HIS A 296 14.47 11.57 1.72
C HIS A 296 13.59 11.97 0.53
N LEU A 297 14.12 11.88 -0.69
CA LEU A 297 13.35 12.12 -1.91
C LEU A 297 12.15 11.18 -2.02
N MET A 298 12.37 9.88 -1.82
CA MET A 298 11.32 8.86 -1.92
C MET A 298 10.25 9.01 -0.85
N ASN A 299 10.61 9.45 0.35
CA ASN A 299 9.63 9.79 1.38
C ASN A 299 8.70 10.92 0.92
N GLY A 300 9.25 11.99 0.35
CA GLY A 300 8.46 13.09 -0.22
C GLY A 300 7.55 12.65 -1.35
N VAL A 301 8.08 11.90 -2.32
CA VAL A 301 7.33 11.38 -3.48
C VAL A 301 6.19 10.47 -3.03
N SER A 302 6.43 9.55 -2.09
CA SER A 302 5.40 8.60 -1.62
C SER A 302 4.21 9.30 -0.95
N HIS A 303 4.46 10.35 -0.18
CA HIS A 303 3.38 11.11 0.46
C HIS A 303 2.67 12.08 -0.51
N MET A 304 3.34 12.49 -1.58
CA MET A 304 2.75 13.30 -2.65
C MET A 304 1.79 12.47 -3.52
N LEU A 305 2.10 11.18 -3.75
CA LEU A 305 1.35 10.33 -4.69
C LEU A 305 -0.17 10.30 -4.48
N PRO A 306 -0.73 10.15 -3.26
CA PRO A 306 -2.18 10.15 -3.07
C PRO A 306 -2.86 11.43 -3.55
N PHE A 307 -2.22 12.60 -3.40
CA PHE A 307 -2.73 13.89 -3.87
C PHE A 307 -2.71 13.99 -5.38
N VAL A 308 -1.63 13.49 -5.98
CA VAL A 308 -1.45 13.43 -7.44
C VAL A 308 -2.47 12.49 -8.07
N VAL A 309 -2.61 11.28 -7.53
CA VAL A 309 -3.52 10.25 -8.04
C VAL A 309 -4.97 10.66 -7.84
N GLY A 310 -5.37 10.98 -6.61
CA GLY A 310 -6.74 11.36 -6.30
C GLY A 310 -7.17 12.65 -7.01
N GLY A 311 -6.34 13.70 -6.96
CA GLY A 311 -6.58 14.95 -7.66
C GLY A 311 -6.63 14.77 -9.18
N GLY A 312 -5.70 14.00 -9.75
CA GLY A 312 -5.64 13.71 -11.18
C GLY A 312 -6.84 12.94 -11.70
N ILE A 313 -7.31 11.92 -10.97
CA ILE A 313 -8.53 11.18 -11.34
C ILE A 313 -9.76 12.09 -11.27
N MET A 314 -9.89 12.92 -10.25
CA MET A 314 -11.00 13.87 -10.16
C MET A 314 -11.01 14.88 -11.33
N ILE A 315 -9.84 15.40 -11.72
CA ILE A 315 -9.71 16.27 -12.89
C ILE A 315 -10.12 15.51 -14.18
N ALA A 316 -9.70 14.25 -14.31
CA ALA A 316 -10.06 13.43 -15.46
C ALA A 316 -11.59 13.18 -15.52
N LEU A 317 -12.22 12.88 -14.38
CA LEU A 317 -13.68 12.75 -14.28
C LEU A 317 -14.41 14.06 -14.61
N ALA A 318 -13.87 15.21 -14.24
CA ALA A 318 -14.42 16.50 -14.62
C ALA A 318 -14.51 16.65 -16.15
N PHE A 319 -13.45 16.30 -16.87
CA PHE A 319 -13.45 16.34 -18.34
C PHE A 319 -14.37 15.29 -18.95
N LEU A 320 -14.48 14.09 -18.33
CA LEU A 320 -15.35 13.01 -18.81
C LEU A 320 -16.85 13.35 -18.65
N LEU A 321 -17.21 14.06 -17.57
CA LEU A 321 -18.59 14.38 -17.22
C LEU A 321 -19.05 15.75 -17.73
N ASP A 322 -18.18 16.49 -18.42
CA ASP A 322 -18.50 17.81 -18.95
C ASP A 322 -18.90 17.78 -20.43
N ASP A 323 -19.66 18.76 -20.84
CA ASP A 323 -20.08 18.92 -22.23
C ASP A 323 -19.22 19.98 -22.92
N TYR A 324 -18.32 19.52 -23.79
CA TYR A 324 -17.43 20.37 -24.59
C TYR A 324 -18.17 21.36 -25.49
N THR A 325 -19.43 21.08 -25.87
CA THR A 325 -20.20 21.92 -26.80
C THR A 325 -20.73 23.20 -26.17
N ILE A 326 -20.79 23.28 -24.84
CA ILE A 326 -21.28 24.46 -24.11
C ILE A 326 -20.29 25.62 -24.25
N ASP A 327 -19.07 25.42 -23.79
CA ASP A 327 -17.95 26.37 -23.92
C ASP A 327 -16.63 25.59 -23.96
N PRO A 328 -16.03 25.41 -25.16
CA PRO A 328 -14.76 24.72 -25.30
C PRO A 328 -13.62 25.33 -24.48
N SER A 329 -13.64 26.65 -24.25
CA SER A 329 -12.60 27.35 -23.48
C SER A 329 -12.68 27.08 -21.98
N ASN A 330 -13.86 26.69 -21.49
CA ASN A 330 -14.15 26.37 -20.09
C ASN A 330 -14.36 24.87 -19.86
N PHE A 331 -13.90 24.04 -20.77
CA PHE A 331 -14.09 22.57 -20.69
C PHE A 331 -13.57 21.98 -19.38
N GLY A 332 -14.40 21.13 -18.79
CA GLY A 332 -14.24 20.57 -17.44
C GLY A 332 -14.91 21.43 -16.33
N MET A 333 -15.55 22.56 -16.67
CA MET A 333 -16.23 23.45 -15.73
C MET A 333 -17.61 23.91 -16.21
N ASN A 334 -18.08 23.43 -17.38
CA ASN A 334 -19.32 23.89 -17.99
C ASN A 334 -20.57 23.39 -17.25
N THR A 335 -20.48 22.24 -16.60
CA THR A 335 -21.58 21.68 -15.80
C THR A 335 -21.24 21.73 -14.31
N PRO A 336 -22.27 21.84 -13.41
CA PRO A 336 -22.03 21.87 -11.97
C PRO A 336 -21.29 20.63 -11.46
N VAL A 337 -21.55 19.46 -12.02
CA VAL A 337 -20.90 18.19 -11.65
C VAL A 337 -19.43 18.22 -12.06
N ALA A 338 -19.12 18.60 -13.30
CA ALA A 338 -17.76 18.73 -13.77
C ALA A 338 -16.98 19.77 -12.96
N ALA A 339 -17.59 20.94 -12.71
CA ALA A 339 -17.01 21.99 -11.89
C ALA A 339 -16.66 21.52 -10.46
N PHE A 340 -17.54 20.72 -9.84
CA PHE A 340 -17.26 20.11 -8.56
C PHE A 340 -16.01 19.24 -8.60
N PHE A 341 -15.97 18.25 -9.52
CA PHE A 341 -14.81 17.35 -9.64
C PHE A 341 -13.52 18.10 -9.95
N LYS A 342 -13.56 19.08 -10.87
CA LYS A 342 -12.37 19.88 -11.21
C LYS A 342 -11.89 20.72 -10.04
N THR A 343 -12.81 21.32 -9.28
CA THR A 343 -12.46 22.16 -8.11
C THR A 343 -11.80 21.33 -7.03
N VAL A 344 -12.39 20.19 -6.66
CA VAL A 344 -11.81 19.27 -5.67
C VAL A 344 -10.49 18.67 -6.14
N GLY A 345 -10.44 18.24 -7.41
CA GLY A 345 -9.22 17.71 -8.00
C GLY A 345 -8.08 18.72 -8.04
N ASN A 346 -8.36 19.94 -8.45
CA ASN A 346 -7.39 21.03 -8.45
C ASN A 346 -6.91 21.40 -7.04
N ALA A 347 -7.80 21.38 -6.04
CA ALA A 347 -7.43 21.66 -4.64
C ALA A 347 -6.41 20.62 -4.12
N ALA A 348 -6.56 19.35 -4.47
CA ALA A 348 -5.58 18.32 -4.12
C ALA A 348 -4.30 18.46 -4.96
N PHE A 349 -4.44 18.58 -6.27
CA PHE A 349 -3.32 18.56 -7.22
C PHE A 349 -2.40 19.77 -7.12
N SER A 350 -2.96 20.97 -6.87
CA SER A 350 -2.17 22.20 -6.77
C SER A 350 -1.15 22.20 -5.63
N TYR A 351 -1.41 21.45 -4.56
CA TYR A 351 -0.50 21.35 -3.42
C TYR A 351 0.49 20.19 -3.47
N MET A 352 0.57 19.46 -4.59
CA MET A 352 1.51 18.33 -4.74
C MET A 352 2.97 18.73 -4.47
N LEU A 353 3.41 19.90 -4.97
CA LEU A 353 4.78 20.39 -4.80
C LEU A 353 5.07 20.84 -3.36
N PRO A 354 4.21 21.63 -2.69
CA PRO A 354 4.33 21.89 -1.26
C PRO A 354 4.38 20.62 -0.39
N ILE A 355 3.59 19.60 -0.71
CA ILE A 355 3.58 18.33 0.01
C ILE A 355 4.88 17.55 -0.21
N LEU A 356 5.37 17.48 -1.44
CA LEU A 356 6.69 16.91 -1.74
C LEU A 356 7.79 17.52 -0.86
N SER A 357 7.87 18.85 -0.87
CA SER A 357 8.85 19.62 -0.10
C SER A 357 8.70 19.39 1.41
N ALA A 358 7.46 19.40 1.91
CA ALA A 358 7.15 19.19 3.33
C ALA A 358 7.62 17.83 3.85
N TYR A 359 7.36 16.76 3.10
CA TYR A 359 7.71 15.41 3.53
C TYR A 359 9.18 15.06 3.30
N ILE A 360 9.86 15.69 2.34
CA ILE A 360 11.33 15.65 2.26
C ILE A 360 11.93 16.27 3.53
N ALA A 361 11.50 17.49 3.88
CA ALA A 361 11.97 18.19 5.07
C ALA A 361 11.63 17.45 6.37
N MET A 362 10.46 16.85 6.45
CA MET A 362 10.05 16.00 7.58
C MET A 362 10.94 14.75 7.70
N SER A 363 11.32 14.14 6.59
CA SER A 363 12.22 12.99 6.58
C SER A 363 13.62 13.31 7.07
N ILE A 364 14.04 14.59 7.01
CA ILE A 364 15.36 15.07 7.48
C ILE A 364 15.29 15.55 8.92
N ALA A 365 14.28 16.37 9.24
CA ALA A 365 14.20 17.13 10.48
C ALA A 365 12.90 16.90 11.28
N ASP A 366 12.22 15.77 11.07
CA ASP A 366 11.00 15.37 11.74
C ASP A 366 9.85 16.40 11.63
N ARG A 367 8.89 16.36 12.56
CA ARG A 367 7.71 17.24 12.55
C ARG A 367 8.00 18.73 12.36
N PRO A 368 9.04 19.31 12.99
CA PRO A 368 9.36 20.74 12.73
C PRO A 368 9.71 21.01 11.26
N GLY A 369 10.33 20.06 10.56
CA GLY A 369 10.66 20.18 9.15
C GLY A 369 9.42 20.29 8.24
N LEU A 370 8.32 19.63 8.59
CA LEU A 370 7.10 19.59 7.78
C LEU A 370 6.57 20.99 7.44
N ALA A 371 6.37 21.84 8.45
CA ALA A 371 5.80 23.18 8.27
C ALA A 371 6.72 24.09 7.46
N VAL A 372 8.03 24.02 7.73
CA VAL A 372 9.05 24.82 7.02
C VAL A 372 9.17 24.36 5.57
N GLY A 373 9.19 23.05 5.33
CA GLY A 373 9.20 22.46 3.99
C GLY A 373 7.96 22.80 3.18
N PHE A 374 6.79 22.77 3.80
CA PHE A 374 5.54 23.16 3.14
C PHE A 374 5.60 24.63 2.68
N ALA A 375 5.99 25.54 3.58
CA ALA A 375 6.15 26.96 3.24
C ALA A 375 7.17 27.17 2.10
N GLY A 376 8.32 26.50 2.15
CA GLY A 376 9.32 26.52 1.09
C GLY A 376 8.78 26.02 -0.25
N GLY A 377 8.01 24.95 -0.24
CA GLY A 377 7.35 24.39 -1.43
C GLY A 377 6.30 25.33 -2.04
N VAL A 378 5.52 26.05 -1.22
CA VAL A 378 4.58 27.08 -1.71
C VAL A 378 5.34 28.22 -2.37
N LEU A 379 6.43 28.69 -1.77
CA LEU A 379 7.26 29.77 -2.35
C LEU A 379 7.90 29.32 -3.67
N ALA A 380 8.35 28.08 -3.77
CA ALA A 380 8.88 27.48 -5.01
C ALA A 380 7.81 27.42 -6.12
N MET A 381 6.61 26.98 -5.76
CA MET A 381 5.46 26.87 -6.67
C MET A 381 5.06 28.24 -7.21
N ASN A 382 5.00 29.27 -6.36
CA ASN A 382 4.62 30.60 -6.74
C ASN A 382 5.76 31.39 -7.41
N GLY A 383 7.01 30.91 -7.36
CA GLY A 383 8.16 31.64 -7.88
C GLY A 383 8.45 32.96 -7.15
N THR A 384 8.01 33.06 -5.89
CA THR A 384 8.16 34.30 -5.08
C THR A 384 9.62 34.67 -4.95
N ASN A 385 9.94 35.94 -5.23
CA ASN A 385 11.31 36.47 -5.21
C ASN A 385 11.38 37.91 -4.70
N PHE A 386 12.55 38.36 -4.27
CA PHE A 386 12.73 39.69 -3.68
C PHE A 386 12.41 40.83 -4.65
N ALA A 387 12.74 40.69 -5.93
CA ALA A 387 12.46 41.73 -6.92
C ALA A 387 10.94 41.89 -7.15
N GLY A 388 10.19 40.81 -7.19
CA GLY A 388 8.73 40.81 -7.27
C GLY A 388 8.11 41.47 -6.03
N LEU A 389 8.55 41.02 -4.84
CA LEU A 389 8.04 41.56 -3.57
C LEU A 389 8.27 43.08 -3.45
N ALA A 390 9.41 43.59 -3.91
CA ALA A 390 9.68 45.03 -3.94
C ALA A 390 8.71 45.81 -4.85
N GLN A 391 8.07 45.14 -5.81
CA GLN A 391 7.08 45.71 -6.73
C GLN A 391 5.63 45.38 -6.32
N GLY A 392 5.43 44.77 -5.14
CA GLY A 392 4.12 44.32 -4.66
C GLY A 392 3.61 43.03 -5.29
N ASN A 393 4.43 42.31 -6.06
CA ASN A 393 4.08 41.04 -6.68
C ASN A 393 4.52 39.86 -5.80
N THR A 394 3.58 38.99 -5.41
CA THR A 394 3.86 37.79 -4.63
C THR A 394 4.14 36.56 -5.48
N THR A 395 3.85 36.62 -6.79
CA THR A 395 4.04 35.52 -7.75
C THR A 395 5.07 35.91 -8.81
N GLY A 396 5.89 34.94 -9.21
CA GLY A 396 6.89 35.08 -10.27
C GLY A 396 6.88 33.86 -11.19
N ILE A 397 7.99 33.60 -11.86
CA ILE A 397 8.14 32.37 -12.66
C ILE A 397 8.34 31.21 -11.70
N SER A 398 7.41 30.22 -11.74
CA SER A 398 7.50 29.01 -10.93
C SER A 398 8.81 28.26 -11.20
N GLY A 399 9.51 27.87 -10.14
CA GLY A 399 10.68 27.01 -10.26
C GLY A 399 10.31 25.52 -10.45
N GLY A 400 9.00 25.22 -10.47
CA GLY A 400 8.45 23.90 -10.72
C GLY A 400 8.88 22.83 -9.71
N PHE A 401 8.92 21.60 -10.20
CA PHE A 401 9.25 20.42 -9.39
C PHE A 401 10.66 20.50 -8.78
N LEU A 402 11.65 20.97 -9.55
CA LEU A 402 13.04 21.06 -9.08
C LEU A 402 13.22 22.06 -7.93
N ALA A 403 12.54 23.20 -8.00
CA ALA A 403 12.59 24.18 -6.90
C ALA A 403 11.90 23.65 -5.63
N ALA A 404 10.78 22.94 -5.76
CA ALA A 404 10.09 22.34 -4.63
C ALA A 404 10.94 21.23 -3.97
N LEU A 405 11.64 20.44 -4.78
CA LEU A 405 12.58 19.43 -4.31
C LEU A 405 13.74 20.07 -3.53
N LEU A 406 14.35 21.11 -4.10
CA LEU A 406 15.41 21.87 -3.44
C LEU A 406 14.90 22.50 -2.13
N ALA A 407 13.70 23.10 -2.15
CA ALA A 407 13.07 23.68 -0.96
C ALA A 407 12.92 22.64 0.16
N GLY A 408 12.54 21.41 -0.16
CA GLY A 408 12.41 20.32 0.81
C GLY A 408 13.73 19.98 1.50
N PHE A 409 14.78 19.76 0.72
CA PHE A 409 16.10 19.47 1.27
C PHE A 409 16.66 20.65 2.08
N VAL A 410 16.61 21.86 1.53
CA VAL A 410 17.10 23.05 2.22
C VAL A 410 16.33 23.28 3.53
N SER A 411 15.00 23.16 3.52
CA SER A 411 14.17 23.30 4.72
C SER A 411 14.54 22.28 5.80
N GLY A 412 14.72 21.03 5.41
CA GLY A 412 15.11 19.96 6.33
C GLY A 412 16.44 20.24 7.02
N TYR A 413 17.48 20.54 6.24
CA TYR A 413 18.80 20.83 6.79
C TYR A 413 18.86 22.17 7.56
N LEU A 414 18.07 23.19 7.17
CA LEU A 414 17.93 24.43 7.94
C LEU A 414 17.34 24.16 9.32
N VAL A 415 16.27 23.37 9.41
CA VAL A 415 15.66 23.01 10.70
C VAL A 415 16.61 22.16 11.54
N GLU A 416 17.34 21.23 10.93
CA GLU A 416 18.35 20.44 11.63
C GLU A 416 19.49 21.32 12.16
N GLY A 417 19.92 22.32 11.38
CA GLY A 417 20.86 23.34 11.84
C GLY A 417 20.31 24.16 13.00
N LEU A 418 19.04 24.59 12.95
CA LEU A 418 18.38 25.29 14.06
C LEU A 418 18.32 24.43 15.32
N LYS A 419 18.01 23.13 15.21
CA LYS A 419 18.04 22.20 16.34
C LYS A 419 19.42 22.20 17.01
N ARG A 420 20.49 22.04 16.24
CA ARG A 420 21.88 22.02 16.76
C ARG A 420 22.27 23.35 17.44
N ILE A 421 21.89 24.50 16.86
CA ILE A 421 22.19 25.82 17.44
C ILE A 421 21.44 25.98 18.78
N THR A 422 20.20 25.50 18.86
CA THR A 422 19.33 25.67 20.03
C THR A 422 19.54 24.62 21.12
N GLU A 423 20.33 23.56 20.88
CA GLU A 423 20.72 22.58 21.91
C GLU A 423 21.36 23.22 23.14
N LYS A 424 22.10 24.30 22.94
CA LYS A 424 22.79 25.04 24.01
C LYS A 424 21.87 25.93 24.87
N LEU A 425 20.59 26.04 24.53
CA LEU A 425 19.62 26.84 25.29
C LEU A 425 19.22 26.14 26.59
N PRO A 426 18.91 26.90 27.66
CA PRO A 426 18.49 26.33 28.93
C PRO A 426 17.31 25.36 28.80
N ALA A 427 17.26 24.35 29.66
CA ALA A 427 16.20 23.33 29.67
C ALA A 427 14.77 23.89 29.85
N SER A 428 14.65 25.06 30.51
CA SER A 428 13.38 25.78 30.65
C SER A 428 12.74 26.21 29.32
N LEU A 429 13.52 26.29 28.24
CA LEU A 429 13.08 26.69 26.89
C LEU A 429 12.78 25.49 25.98
N ASN A 430 12.93 24.26 26.47
CA ASN A 430 12.72 23.04 25.64
C ASN A 430 11.31 22.97 25.02
N GLY A 431 10.27 23.41 25.73
CA GLY A 431 8.89 23.44 25.21
C GLY A 431 8.66 24.50 24.13
N ILE A 432 9.43 25.60 24.15
CA ILE A 432 9.29 26.71 23.20
C ILE A 432 10.00 26.41 21.87
N ARG A 433 11.06 25.58 21.89
CA ARG A 433 11.85 25.26 20.68
C ARG A 433 10.97 24.73 19.54
N PRO A 434 10.18 23.62 19.70
CA PRO A 434 9.39 23.04 18.62
C PRO A 434 8.18 23.88 18.24
N MET A 435 7.62 24.65 19.18
CA MET A 435 6.39 25.40 18.94
C MET A 435 6.64 26.78 18.31
N LEU A 436 7.76 27.43 18.61
CA LEU A 436 8.03 28.79 18.19
C LEU A 436 9.35 28.89 17.41
N ILE A 437 10.47 28.43 17.97
CA ILE A 437 11.79 28.70 17.40
C ILE A 437 11.97 28.02 16.04
N TYR A 438 11.65 26.72 15.94
CA TYR A 438 11.83 25.98 14.70
C TYR A 438 10.87 26.43 13.59
N PRO A 439 9.56 26.61 13.82
CA PRO A 439 8.66 27.10 12.78
C PRO A 439 9.00 28.53 12.36
N LEU A 440 9.13 29.47 13.30
CA LEU A 440 9.37 30.87 12.98
C LEU A 440 10.74 31.08 12.34
N GLY A 441 11.80 30.59 12.97
CA GLY A 441 13.16 30.70 12.46
C GLY A 441 13.34 29.95 11.14
N GLY A 442 12.77 28.77 11.04
CA GLY A 442 12.79 27.96 9.81
C GLY A 442 12.04 28.62 8.64
N MET A 443 10.83 29.16 8.88
CA MET A 443 10.04 29.85 7.84
C MET A 443 10.72 31.13 7.38
N LEU A 444 11.28 31.92 8.28
CA LEU A 444 12.05 33.12 7.91
C LEU A 444 13.27 32.75 7.08
N ALA A 445 14.04 31.75 7.50
CA ALA A 445 15.23 31.30 6.81
C ALA A 445 14.92 30.74 5.42
N ILE A 446 13.94 29.81 5.31
CA ILE A 446 13.57 29.26 4.00
C ILE A 446 12.93 30.31 3.10
N GLY A 447 12.16 31.23 3.66
CA GLY A 447 11.60 32.37 2.93
C GLY A 447 12.67 33.21 2.26
N ALA A 448 13.71 33.60 3.01
CA ALA A 448 14.83 34.34 2.48
C ALA A 448 15.61 33.56 1.40
N VAL A 449 15.89 32.27 1.67
CA VAL A 449 16.62 31.41 0.73
C VAL A 449 15.82 31.22 -0.56
N MET A 450 14.51 30.89 -0.49
CA MET A 450 13.69 30.66 -1.68
C MET A 450 13.49 31.96 -2.48
N CYS A 451 13.27 33.11 -1.84
CA CYS A 451 13.19 34.38 -2.55
C CYS A 451 14.47 34.74 -3.31
N GLY A 452 15.64 34.31 -2.81
CA GLY A 452 16.92 34.46 -3.51
C GLY A 452 17.15 33.48 -4.66
N ILE A 453 16.70 32.22 -4.48
CA ILE A 453 17.00 31.12 -5.42
C ILE A 453 15.93 31.00 -6.53
N ASN A 454 14.67 31.36 -6.27
CA ASN A 454 13.56 31.16 -7.21
C ASN A 454 13.81 31.79 -8.59
N PRO A 455 14.43 32.99 -8.75
CA PRO A 455 14.73 33.50 -10.09
C PRO A 455 15.61 32.55 -10.91
N VAL A 456 16.61 31.93 -10.28
CA VAL A 456 17.51 30.98 -10.94
C VAL A 456 16.73 29.69 -11.28
N MET A 457 15.94 29.20 -10.34
CA MET A 457 15.12 27.98 -10.56
C MET A 457 14.07 28.21 -11.65
N GLY A 458 13.47 29.38 -11.72
CA GLY A 458 12.55 29.76 -12.80
C GLY A 458 13.22 29.74 -14.17
N VAL A 459 14.45 30.29 -14.30
CA VAL A 459 15.22 30.20 -15.55
C VAL A 459 15.54 28.76 -15.92
N ILE A 460 15.95 27.91 -14.95
CA ILE A 460 16.23 26.49 -15.20
C ILE A 460 14.97 25.78 -15.66
N ASN A 461 13.84 26.02 -14.99
CA ASN A 461 12.55 25.40 -15.34
C ASN A 461 12.09 25.82 -16.75
N THR A 462 12.22 27.09 -17.10
CA THR A 462 11.91 27.61 -18.44
C THR A 462 12.85 27.01 -19.49
N ALA A 463 14.16 26.95 -19.23
CA ALA A 463 15.13 26.36 -20.16
C ALA A 463 14.85 24.85 -20.38
N MET A 464 14.46 24.12 -19.34
CA MET A 464 14.06 22.70 -19.45
C MET A 464 12.79 22.57 -20.31
N THR A 465 11.80 23.43 -20.10
CA THR A 465 10.57 23.47 -20.89
C THR A 465 10.85 23.74 -22.36
N ASP A 466 11.69 24.77 -22.63
CA ASP A 466 12.08 25.16 -23.99
C ASP A 466 12.88 24.05 -24.68
N TRP A 467 13.78 23.38 -23.95
CA TRP A 467 14.53 22.24 -24.44
C TRP A 467 13.60 21.06 -24.81
N LEU A 468 12.64 20.70 -23.92
CA LEU A 468 11.67 19.65 -24.20
C LEU A 468 10.78 19.99 -25.41
N ASN A 469 10.38 21.26 -25.55
CA ASN A 469 9.56 21.73 -26.68
C ASN A 469 10.37 21.80 -27.99
N ALA A 470 11.65 22.10 -27.91
CA ALA A 470 12.54 22.17 -29.06
C ALA A 470 12.99 20.80 -29.58
N MET A 471 12.75 19.72 -28.83
CA MET A 471 13.12 18.36 -29.26
C MET A 471 12.41 18.01 -30.58
N GLY A 472 13.16 17.59 -31.59
CA GLY A 472 12.64 17.08 -32.87
C GLY A 472 11.98 15.70 -32.73
N GLY A 473 11.27 15.26 -33.78
CA GLY A 473 10.51 14.01 -33.76
C GLY A 473 11.29 12.79 -33.27
N THR A 474 12.50 12.55 -33.82
CA THR A 474 13.34 11.41 -33.42
C THR A 474 13.78 11.47 -31.96
N SER A 475 14.15 12.66 -31.47
CA SER A 475 14.56 12.85 -30.07
C SER A 475 13.37 12.66 -29.11
N LYS A 476 12.17 13.08 -29.48
CA LYS A 476 10.93 12.82 -28.71
C LYS A 476 10.63 11.32 -28.60
N VAL A 477 10.74 10.60 -29.71
CA VAL A 477 10.51 9.14 -29.76
C VAL A 477 11.52 8.42 -28.85
N LEU A 478 12.80 8.80 -28.92
CA LEU A 478 13.84 8.24 -28.06
C LEU A 478 13.58 8.56 -26.57
N LEU A 479 13.20 9.78 -26.24
CA LEU A 479 12.81 10.15 -24.87
C LEU A 479 11.65 9.32 -24.39
N GLY A 480 10.59 9.17 -25.21
CA GLY A 480 9.45 8.32 -24.89
C GLY A 480 9.83 6.87 -24.62
N ALA A 481 10.73 6.31 -25.44
CA ALA A 481 11.24 4.95 -25.24
C ALA A 481 12.00 4.82 -23.90
N ILE A 482 12.86 5.79 -23.57
CA ILE A 482 13.66 5.77 -22.35
C ILE A 482 12.76 5.86 -21.12
N VAL A 483 11.89 6.87 -21.04
CA VAL A 483 11.06 7.07 -19.85
C VAL A 483 10.06 5.95 -19.63
N ALA A 484 9.47 5.43 -20.71
CA ALA A 484 8.56 4.29 -20.63
C ALA A 484 9.31 2.99 -20.27
N GLY A 485 10.50 2.76 -20.81
CA GLY A 485 11.35 1.62 -20.46
C GLY A 485 11.77 1.65 -18.99
N MET A 486 12.11 2.82 -18.45
CA MET A 486 12.44 2.99 -17.03
C MET A 486 11.29 2.56 -16.11
N MET A 487 10.02 2.71 -16.53
CA MET A 487 8.87 2.26 -15.74
C MET A 487 8.84 0.75 -15.51
N ALA A 488 9.47 -0.02 -16.39
CA ALA A 488 9.47 -1.48 -16.38
C ALA A 488 10.74 -2.10 -15.78
N VAL A 489 11.77 -1.31 -15.45
CA VAL A 489 13.07 -1.82 -14.97
C VAL A 489 12.94 -2.48 -13.59
N ASP A 490 12.24 -1.82 -12.68
CA ASP A 490 12.10 -2.22 -11.27
C ASP A 490 10.67 -2.12 -10.72
N MET A 491 9.68 -1.89 -11.59
CA MET A 491 8.22 -2.03 -11.37
C MET A 491 7.74 -1.45 -10.02
N GLY A 492 8.01 -0.18 -9.76
CA GLY A 492 7.69 0.50 -8.50
C GLY A 492 8.93 0.82 -7.66
N GLY A 493 10.11 0.45 -8.10
CA GLY A 493 11.39 0.76 -7.48
C GLY A 493 11.93 2.17 -7.83
N PRO A 494 13.24 2.38 -7.58
CA PRO A 494 13.90 3.68 -7.78
C PRO A 494 13.82 4.24 -9.20
N VAL A 495 14.05 3.40 -10.21
CA VAL A 495 14.11 3.81 -11.62
C VAL A 495 12.72 4.16 -12.14
N ASN A 496 11.71 3.34 -11.80
CA ASN A 496 10.31 3.61 -12.07
C ASN A 496 9.87 4.96 -11.50
N LYS A 497 10.17 5.20 -10.21
CA LYS A 497 9.81 6.46 -9.52
C LYS A 497 10.53 7.68 -10.09
N ALA A 498 11.77 7.53 -10.53
CA ALA A 498 12.52 8.61 -11.19
C ALA A 498 11.85 9.01 -12.51
N SER A 499 11.45 8.03 -13.33
CA SER A 499 10.69 8.28 -14.56
C SER A 499 9.35 8.97 -14.29
N TYR A 500 8.61 8.48 -13.28
CA TYR A 500 7.35 9.07 -12.88
C TYR A 500 7.51 10.52 -12.40
N ALA A 501 8.51 10.79 -11.56
CA ALA A 501 8.82 12.14 -11.09
C ALA A 501 9.20 13.09 -12.25
N PHE A 502 9.97 12.61 -13.22
CA PHE A 502 10.29 13.34 -14.44
C PHE A 502 9.03 13.64 -15.27
N GLY A 503 8.11 12.65 -15.40
CA GLY A 503 6.81 12.85 -16.04
C GLY A 503 5.97 13.94 -15.39
N ILE A 504 5.93 13.98 -14.03
CA ILE A 504 5.24 15.05 -13.28
C ILE A 504 5.91 16.42 -13.51
N ALA A 505 7.23 16.48 -13.52
CA ALA A 505 7.95 17.73 -13.82
C ALA A 505 7.64 18.25 -15.23
N ALA A 506 7.63 17.34 -16.22
CA ALA A 506 7.27 17.66 -17.60
C ALA A 506 5.79 18.11 -17.71
N LEU A 507 4.88 17.45 -16.99
CA LEU A 507 3.47 17.81 -16.91
C LEU A 507 3.29 19.23 -16.34
N ALA A 508 3.97 19.54 -15.23
CA ALA A 508 3.94 20.85 -14.60
C ALA A 508 4.49 21.95 -15.53
N SER A 509 5.36 21.59 -16.47
CA SER A 509 5.94 22.47 -17.50
C SER A 509 5.11 22.50 -18.80
N GLY A 510 3.91 21.89 -18.82
CA GLY A 510 3.03 21.86 -19.99
C GLY A 510 3.39 20.82 -21.06
N ASN A 511 4.38 19.96 -20.82
CA ASN A 511 4.75 18.89 -21.76
C ASN A 511 4.03 17.58 -21.44
N TYR A 512 2.83 17.44 -21.98
CA TYR A 512 1.91 16.34 -21.70
C TYR A 512 2.27 15.01 -22.41
N GLY A 513 3.07 15.08 -23.48
CA GLY A 513 3.50 13.89 -24.22
C GLY A 513 4.42 12.98 -23.40
N VAL A 514 5.30 13.57 -22.59
CA VAL A 514 6.19 12.82 -21.69
C VAL A 514 5.37 12.03 -20.66
N MET A 515 4.34 12.66 -20.07
CA MET A 515 3.46 11.97 -19.12
C MET A 515 2.72 10.82 -19.78
N ALA A 516 2.22 10.98 -21.00
CA ALA A 516 1.58 9.89 -21.75
C ALA A 516 2.53 8.71 -21.96
N ALA A 517 3.80 8.96 -22.32
CA ALA A 517 4.81 7.92 -22.50
C ALA A 517 5.15 7.19 -21.20
N VAL A 518 5.31 7.91 -20.09
CA VAL A 518 5.54 7.33 -18.75
C VAL A 518 4.38 6.42 -18.36
N MET A 519 3.15 6.89 -18.52
CA MET A 519 1.96 6.16 -18.07
C MET A 519 1.70 4.90 -18.90
N VAL A 520 1.84 4.96 -20.23
CA VAL A 520 1.70 3.76 -21.06
C VAL A 520 2.78 2.71 -20.73
N GLY A 521 4.01 3.18 -20.43
CA GLY A 521 5.13 2.30 -20.05
C GLY A 521 4.86 1.50 -18.78
N GLY A 522 4.26 2.11 -17.76
CA GLY A 522 3.93 1.44 -16.50
C GLY A 522 2.79 0.43 -16.59
N MET A 523 1.92 0.53 -17.60
CA MET A 523 0.81 -0.42 -17.83
C MET A 523 1.27 -1.70 -18.54
N VAL A 524 2.35 -1.65 -19.32
CA VAL A 524 2.82 -2.76 -20.17
C VAL A 524 3.25 -3.99 -19.37
N PRO A 525 4.08 -3.92 -18.29
CA PRO A 525 4.60 -5.11 -17.64
C PRO A 525 3.53 -6.10 -17.16
N PRO A 526 2.52 -5.71 -16.36
CA PRO A 526 1.50 -6.64 -15.92
C PRO A 526 0.64 -7.17 -17.09
N ILE A 527 0.32 -6.34 -18.10
CA ILE A 527 -0.46 -6.79 -19.26
C ILE A 527 0.34 -7.78 -20.10
N ALA A 528 1.62 -7.55 -20.33
CA ALA A 528 2.49 -8.47 -21.08
C ALA A 528 2.61 -9.84 -20.39
N ILE A 529 2.74 -9.86 -19.07
CA ILE A 529 2.74 -11.09 -18.27
C ILE A 529 1.39 -11.79 -18.36
N ALA A 530 0.29 -11.06 -18.19
CA ALA A 530 -1.07 -11.59 -18.32
C ALA A 530 -1.30 -12.26 -19.68
N LEU A 531 -0.89 -11.60 -20.75
CA LEU A 531 -0.94 -12.17 -22.11
C LEU A 531 -0.09 -13.45 -22.22
N SER A 532 1.14 -13.44 -21.72
CA SER A 532 2.03 -14.61 -21.78
C SER A 532 1.47 -15.78 -20.97
N THR A 533 0.95 -15.57 -19.77
CA THR A 533 0.35 -16.61 -18.93
C THR A 533 -0.93 -17.20 -19.54
N THR A 534 -1.70 -16.38 -20.26
CA THR A 534 -2.93 -16.80 -20.93
C THR A 534 -2.67 -17.60 -22.20
N PHE A 535 -1.79 -17.08 -23.08
CA PHE A 535 -1.59 -17.68 -24.41
C PHE A 535 -0.49 -18.73 -24.48
N CYS A 536 0.42 -18.77 -23.50
CA CYS A 536 1.50 -19.74 -23.44
C CYS A 536 1.49 -20.53 -22.11
N PRO A 537 0.41 -21.25 -21.76
CA PRO A 537 0.22 -21.86 -20.45
C PRO A 537 1.28 -22.90 -20.06
N LYS A 538 1.90 -23.58 -21.04
CA LYS A 538 2.95 -24.59 -20.81
C LYS A 538 4.26 -24.03 -20.21
N LYS A 539 4.40 -22.70 -20.15
CA LYS A 539 5.60 -22.03 -19.64
C LYS A 539 5.46 -21.56 -18.19
N TRP A 540 4.27 -21.72 -17.63
CA TRP A 540 3.89 -21.15 -16.35
C TRP A 540 3.27 -22.20 -15.42
N THR A 541 3.46 -22.07 -14.10
CA THR A 541 2.78 -22.90 -13.12
C THR A 541 1.27 -22.57 -13.09
N GLU A 542 0.47 -23.43 -12.46
CA GLU A 542 -0.95 -23.19 -12.31
C GLU A 542 -1.23 -21.91 -11.50
N ASP A 543 -0.46 -21.71 -10.41
CA ASP A 543 -0.56 -20.52 -9.56
C ASP A 543 -0.15 -19.24 -10.30
N GLU A 544 0.95 -19.29 -11.05
CA GLU A 544 1.37 -18.16 -11.90
C GLU A 544 0.29 -17.81 -12.95
N ARG A 545 -0.41 -18.80 -13.49
CA ARG A 545 -1.50 -18.59 -14.45
C ARG A 545 -2.74 -17.99 -13.78
N ARG A 546 -3.15 -18.48 -12.61
CA ARG A 546 -4.27 -17.89 -11.85
C ARG A 546 -4.01 -16.43 -11.51
N ASN A 547 -2.85 -16.14 -10.95
CA ASN A 547 -2.44 -14.77 -10.60
C ASN A 547 -2.21 -13.91 -11.86
N GLY A 548 -1.85 -14.52 -12.99
CA GLY A 548 -1.68 -13.86 -14.27
C GLY A 548 -2.94 -13.15 -14.77
N ILE A 549 -4.12 -13.70 -14.50
CA ILE A 549 -5.40 -13.08 -14.87
C ILE A 549 -5.61 -11.75 -14.15
N VAL A 550 -5.23 -11.67 -12.87
CA VAL A 550 -5.32 -10.43 -12.07
C VAL A 550 -4.48 -9.31 -12.67
N ASN A 551 -3.37 -9.65 -13.32
CA ASN A 551 -2.48 -8.67 -13.96
C ASN A 551 -3.10 -7.92 -15.14
N TYR A 552 -4.16 -8.42 -15.77
CA TYR A 552 -4.94 -7.61 -16.71
C TYR A 552 -5.57 -6.41 -16.02
N VAL A 553 -6.21 -6.65 -14.88
CA VAL A 553 -6.85 -5.58 -14.09
C VAL A 553 -5.79 -4.63 -13.53
N MET A 554 -4.72 -5.17 -12.95
CA MET A 554 -3.63 -4.37 -12.39
C MET A 554 -3.00 -3.46 -13.46
N GLY A 555 -2.69 -4.00 -14.63
CA GLY A 555 -2.13 -3.22 -15.74
C GLY A 555 -3.08 -2.15 -16.27
N LEU A 556 -4.37 -2.48 -16.41
CA LEU A 556 -5.39 -1.51 -16.80
C LEU A 556 -5.59 -0.41 -15.74
N CYS A 557 -5.35 -0.70 -14.46
CA CYS A 557 -5.38 0.28 -13.37
C CYS A 557 -4.04 0.98 -13.11
N PHE A 558 -3.01 0.78 -13.96
CA PHE A 558 -1.66 1.33 -13.78
C PHE A 558 -0.94 0.82 -12.52
N VAL A 559 -1.16 -0.42 -12.14
CA VAL A 559 -0.47 -1.06 -11.00
C VAL A 559 0.62 -1.99 -11.53
N SER A 560 1.82 -1.44 -11.75
CA SER A 560 2.97 -2.17 -12.31
C SER A 560 3.50 -3.25 -11.37
N GLU A 561 3.24 -3.12 -10.07
CA GLU A 561 3.68 -4.03 -9.01
C GLU A 561 3.12 -5.46 -9.16
N GLY A 562 2.03 -5.66 -9.91
CA GLY A 562 1.53 -6.99 -10.25
C GLY A 562 2.52 -7.87 -11.01
N ALA A 563 3.49 -7.26 -11.67
CA ALA A 563 4.56 -7.95 -12.39
C ALA A 563 5.72 -8.39 -11.50
N ILE A 564 5.85 -7.86 -10.27
CA ILE A 564 7.00 -8.10 -9.38
C ILE A 564 7.19 -9.59 -9.04
N PRO A 565 6.17 -10.38 -8.68
CA PRO A 565 6.37 -11.80 -8.36
C PRO A 565 7.00 -12.58 -9.52
N TYR A 566 6.62 -12.26 -10.75
CA TYR A 566 7.13 -12.89 -11.96
C TYR A 566 8.56 -12.46 -12.28
N ALA A 567 8.86 -11.16 -12.06
CA ALA A 567 10.20 -10.62 -12.22
C ALA A 567 11.16 -11.17 -11.16
N ALA A 568 10.71 -11.37 -9.94
CA ALA A 568 11.51 -11.99 -8.87
C ALA A 568 11.79 -13.47 -9.14
N ALA A 569 10.82 -14.20 -9.70
CA ALA A 569 10.99 -15.62 -10.03
C ALA A 569 11.92 -15.87 -11.24
N ASP A 570 11.92 -14.97 -12.25
CA ASP A 570 12.72 -15.11 -13.47
C ASP A 570 13.17 -13.74 -14.03
N PRO A 571 14.06 -13.02 -13.31
CA PRO A 571 14.42 -11.64 -13.66
C PRO A 571 15.07 -11.52 -15.04
N LEU A 572 15.89 -12.51 -15.42
CA LEU A 572 16.64 -12.45 -16.68
C LEU A 572 15.77 -12.54 -17.94
N ARG A 573 14.53 -13.04 -17.83
CA ARG A 573 13.60 -13.14 -18.95
C ARG A 573 12.46 -12.15 -18.84
N VAL A 574 11.92 -11.95 -17.65
CA VAL A 574 10.78 -11.06 -17.42
C VAL A 574 11.17 -9.59 -17.60
N LEU A 575 12.25 -9.14 -16.94
CA LEU A 575 12.63 -7.72 -16.98
C LEU A 575 12.94 -7.22 -18.39
N PRO A 576 13.83 -7.87 -19.19
CA PRO A 576 14.12 -7.40 -20.55
C PRO A 576 12.88 -7.37 -21.45
N SER A 577 12.00 -8.38 -21.31
CA SER A 577 10.77 -8.45 -22.11
C SER A 577 9.83 -7.28 -21.79
N CYS A 578 9.64 -6.99 -20.52
CA CYS A 578 8.81 -5.87 -20.06
C CYS A 578 9.42 -4.51 -20.46
N VAL A 579 10.73 -4.34 -20.32
CA VAL A 579 11.44 -3.10 -20.68
C VAL A 579 11.33 -2.82 -22.17
N ILE A 580 11.55 -3.82 -23.03
CA ILE A 580 11.44 -3.64 -24.48
C ILE A 580 9.99 -3.31 -24.88
N GLY A 581 9.01 -4.03 -24.31
CA GLY A 581 7.59 -3.75 -24.57
C GLY A 581 7.18 -2.35 -24.13
N ALA A 582 7.58 -1.93 -22.92
CA ALA A 582 7.31 -0.61 -22.39
C ALA A 582 7.98 0.51 -23.21
N ALA A 583 9.26 0.34 -23.55
CA ALA A 583 10.00 1.29 -24.39
C ALA A 583 9.34 1.47 -25.76
N LEU A 584 8.89 0.37 -26.38
CA LEU A 584 8.16 0.43 -27.64
C LEU A 584 6.83 1.19 -27.50
N SER A 585 6.06 0.93 -26.44
CA SER A 585 4.82 1.67 -26.17
C SER A 585 5.05 3.17 -26.03
N GLY A 586 6.09 3.58 -25.26
CA GLY A 586 6.43 4.99 -25.09
C GLY A 586 6.89 5.66 -26.38
N ALA A 587 7.69 4.96 -27.19
CA ALA A 587 8.11 5.42 -28.51
C ALA A 587 6.90 5.65 -29.43
N LEU A 588 5.97 4.70 -29.48
CA LEU A 588 4.74 4.82 -30.28
C LEU A 588 3.82 5.92 -29.77
N SER A 589 3.65 6.06 -28.45
CA SER A 589 2.87 7.14 -27.84
C SER A 589 3.38 8.51 -28.27
N MET A 590 4.71 8.72 -28.25
CA MET A 590 5.31 9.95 -28.74
C MET A 590 5.18 10.14 -30.25
N THR A 591 5.33 9.06 -31.02
CA THR A 591 5.17 9.09 -32.50
C THR A 591 3.75 9.47 -32.89
N PHE A 592 2.76 8.97 -32.17
CA PHE A 592 1.34 9.24 -32.41
C PHE A 592 0.89 10.60 -31.86
N GLY A 593 1.77 11.35 -31.17
CA GLY A 593 1.45 12.62 -30.58
C GLY A 593 0.46 12.52 -29.42
N CYS A 594 0.42 11.39 -28.73
CA CYS A 594 -0.42 11.21 -27.55
C CYS A 594 0.02 12.17 -26.45
N ALA A 595 -0.95 12.80 -25.79
CA ALA A 595 -0.68 13.72 -24.69
C ALA A 595 -1.67 13.47 -23.55
N LEU A 596 -1.15 13.37 -22.32
CA LEU A 596 -1.95 13.10 -21.13
C LEU A 596 -1.79 14.22 -20.11
N ARG A 597 -2.90 14.88 -19.80
CA ARG A 597 -2.94 16.00 -18.85
C ARG A 597 -3.18 15.57 -17.41
N ALA A 598 -3.46 14.29 -17.18
CA ALA A 598 -3.61 13.72 -15.85
C ALA A 598 -2.30 13.06 -15.40
N PRO A 599 -1.89 13.22 -14.14
CA PRO A 599 -0.66 12.61 -13.62
C PRO A 599 -0.88 11.18 -13.12
N HIS A 600 -1.71 10.44 -13.81
CA HIS A 600 -2.02 9.04 -13.51
C HIS A 600 -2.24 8.28 -14.81
N GLY A 601 -1.98 6.98 -14.78
CA GLY A 601 -2.23 6.06 -15.88
C GLY A 601 -3.52 5.26 -15.70
N GLY A 602 -3.66 4.28 -16.54
CA GLY A 602 -4.78 3.34 -16.50
C GLY A 602 -5.96 3.75 -17.36
N ILE A 603 -6.94 2.85 -17.44
CA ILE A 603 -8.12 2.99 -18.31
C ILE A 603 -8.98 4.21 -17.96
N PHE A 604 -8.94 4.64 -16.71
CA PHE A 604 -9.73 5.78 -16.21
C PHE A 604 -9.37 7.12 -16.85
N VAL A 605 -8.13 7.26 -17.32
CA VAL A 605 -7.65 8.52 -17.95
C VAL A 605 -7.71 8.47 -19.48
N PHE A 606 -8.05 7.36 -20.10
CA PHE A 606 -8.14 7.24 -21.56
C PHE A 606 -9.01 8.32 -22.21
N PRO A 607 -10.18 8.67 -21.65
CA PRO A 607 -11.03 9.72 -22.25
C PRO A 607 -10.37 11.10 -22.31
N VAL A 608 -9.35 11.36 -21.48
CA VAL A 608 -8.65 12.66 -21.40
C VAL A 608 -7.25 12.62 -22.03
N VAL A 609 -6.91 11.53 -22.70
CA VAL A 609 -5.70 11.40 -23.51
C VAL A 609 -5.96 11.94 -24.91
N ASP A 610 -5.16 12.88 -25.37
CA ASP A 610 -5.19 13.29 -26.77
C ASP A 610 -4.78 12.09 -27.64
N HIS A 611 -5.60 11.78 -28.67
CA HIS A 611 -5.46 10.58 -29.50
C HIS A 611 -5.61 9.24 -28.72
N ALA A 612 -6.61 9.14 -27.85
CA ALA A 612 -6.87 7.99 -26.97
C ALA A 612 -6.83 6.62 -27.70
N LEU A 613 -7.39 6.52 -28.93
CA LEU A 613 -7.34 5.27 -29.70
C LEU A 613 -5.90 4.88 -30.08
N LEU A 614 -5.08 5.85 -30.49
CA LEU A 614 -3.66 5.60 -30.82
C LEU A 614 -2.84 5.29 -29.56
N TYR A 615 -3.22 5.87 -28.42
CA TYR A 615 -2.64 5.54 -27.12
C TYR A 615 -2.94 4.08 -26.72
N PHE A 616 -4.18 3.64 -26.91
CA PHE A 616 -4.55 2.23 -26.73
C PHE A 616 -3.77 1.30 -27.67
N VAL A 617 -3.62 1.69 -28.95
CA VAL A 617 -2.82 0.92 -29.92
C VAL A 617 -1.36 0.82 -29.48
N ALA A 618 -0.76 1.91 -28.97
CA ALA A 618 0.59 1.91 -28.45
C ALA A 618 0.74 0.93 -27.26
N LEU A 619 -0.21 0.96 -26.32
CA LEU A 619 -0.27 0.02 -25.19
C LEU A 619 -0.39 -1.44 -25.67
N ALA A 620 -1.30 -1.71 -26.59
CA ALA A 620 -1.54 -3.05 -27.10
C ALA A 620 -0.31 -3.62 -27.82
N ILE A 621 0.32 -2.84 -28.71
CA ILE A 621 1.50 -3.28 -29.45
C ILE A 621 2.66 -3.59 -28.46
N GLY A 622 2.96 -2.69 -27.52
CA GLY A 622 4.04 -2.92 -26.59
C GLY A 622 3.77 -4.11 -25.65
N SER A 623 2.54 -4.26 -25.19
CA SER A 623 2.15 -5.39 -24.35
C SER A 623 2.24 -6.72 -25.08
N VAL A 624 1.79 -6.78 -26.35
CA VAL A 624 1.92 -7.98 -27.19
C VAL A 624 3.39 -8.30 -27.48
N VAL A 625 4.19 -7.29 -27.85
CA VAL A 625 5.62 -7.50 -28.12
C VAL A 625 6.34 -7.98 -26.87
N GLY A 626 6.08 -7.37 -25.69
CA GLY A 626 6.61 -7.83 -24.41
C GLY A 626 6.20 -9.27 -24.10
N ALA A 627 4.94 -9.62 -24.29
CA ALA A 627 4.43 -10.98 -24.08
C ALA A 627 5.07 -12.01 -25.02
N VAL A 628 5.24 -11.66 -26.31
CA VAL A 628 5.89 -12.54 -27.30
C VAL A 628 7.35 -12.78 -26.94
N ILE A 629 8.11 -11.71 -26.64
CA ILE A 629 9.51 -11.84 -26.23
C ILE A 629 9.62 -12.70 -24.98
N LEU A 630 8.79 -12.45 -23.96
CA LEU A 630 8.76 -13.24 -22.73
C LEU A 630 8.46 -14.70 -23.01
N SER A 631 7.46 -14.98 -23.85
CA SER A 631 7.09 -16.34 -24.22
C SER A 631 8.16 -17.05 -25.04
N LEU A 632 8.93 -16.35 -25.85
CA LEU A 632 10.05 -16.93 -26.60
C LEU A 632 11.26 -17.23 -25.69
N LEU A 633 11.55 -16.35 -24.74
CA LEU A 633 12.69 -16.53 -23.83
C LEU A 633 12.43 -17.59 -22.76
N LYS A 634 11.19 -17.75 -22.32
CA LYS A 634 10.82 -18.72 -21.27
C LYS A 634 10.78 -20.14 -21.86
N LYS A 635 11.42 -21.09 -21.21
CA LYS A 635 11.43 -22.51 -21.64
C LYS A 635 10.12 -23.18 -21.24
N ASP A 636 9.69 -24.18 -22.01
CA ASP A 636 8.57 -25.03 -21.61
C ASP A 636 8.96 -25.81 -20.35
N ARG A 637 8.05 -25.94 -19.41
CA ARG A 637 8.25 -26.77 -18.22
C ARG A 637 7.94 -28.22 -18.59
N THR A 638 8.85 -29.09 -18.25
CA THR A 638 8.73 -30.55 -18.46
C THR A 638 7.78 -31.20 -17.45
N ASP A 639 7.31 -30.46 -16.44
CA ASP A 639 6.45 -30.93 -15.33
C ASP A 639 5.11 -30.17 -15.35
N ALA A 640 4.31 -30.36 -16.40
CA ALA A 640 2.93 -29.88 -16.49
C ALA A 640 1.98 -31.07 -16.55
#